data_1b9656e97dd752da12db4321caaf9f96
#
_entry.id   1b9656e97dd752da12db4321caaf9f96
#
_cell.length_a   1.000
_cell.length_b   1.000
_cell.length_c   1.000
_cell.angle_alpha   90.00
_cell.angle_beta   90.00
_cell.angle_gamma   90.00
#
_symmetry.space_group_name_H-M   'P 1'
#
loop_
_entity.id
_entity.type
_entity.pdbx_description
1 polymer ?
#
loop_
_entity_poly.entity_id
_entity_poly.type
_entity_poly.pdbx_seq_one_letter_code
_entity_poly.pdbx_strand_id
1 'polypeptide(L)'
;MNTFFQKAVPIWAKGRADEMNCELAFRAIIAGQDASLHLAASSIYRVWVNGKFVCAGPARAAHGFYRVDEIDLTPQLCAGQNTVVIEVTAFNVNSYDTLDQPGFLTAEILQNHAVTAATGDGSFGVYDLHQRIQRVQRYSFQRAFAEAYRLRACKQAFYLGSDGGAERLESETQAEKRYLRRETPMPQFEPLQVQRIVQTGSVSFDVPCDALRKDRAYTQIGPMLKGYPADTLEEHLSDEAQTFAWKPSCHAAEDTAQITLENSYATCRFPYNATGFLCMTVECAQACTVYLLFDEILTDGDVDFLRLTNCNCFKYDLDAGTHRIMTFAPYTMMYLKIAAKGACRVSEVRMLQYQHPAPEFQIRLPEQKQLREIADAAVRTYRQNALDLFMDCPSRERAGWLCDSFFTARTEHALTGQCTVEKAFLENFLLAERFAHLPDGMLPMCYPADHYDGNFIPNWAMWFVLELEEYIKRSGDCAFAERAKSRVYGLIQYFAPFENEYGLLEKLEKWVFVEWSRANDPDVVQDVNFPTNMLYARMLQIAGRLYGDSALLEKSQKLQETIRQRSFNGLFFTDNERRTAHGLENPGNITEVCQYYAFFMGTADKRIYPELWQTLVQKFGPHRAADCCPDVAPANAFIGDYLRLELLYLDGQTEKLLQDLKEYFTPMAERTGTLWEHDQPSASCCHGFASHVLYWLAKIYGTEKTQYAGA
;
A
#
# COMPACT_ATOMS: atom_id res chain seq x y z
N MET A 1 -9.99 31.62 -4.55
CA MET A 1 -10.71 31.24 -5.78
C MET A 1 -10.29 29.83 -6.15
N ASN A 2 -11.23 28.95 -6.46
CA ASN A 2 -10.92 27.62 -6.95
C ASN A 2 -10.28 27.74 -8.33
N THR A 3 -8.98 27.44 -8.44
CA THR A 3 -8.23 27.58 -9.71
C THR A 3 -8.30 26.30 -10.55
N PHE A 4 -8.88 25.21 -10.02
CA PHE A 4 -8.90 23.91 -10.67
C PHE A 4 -10.15 23.65 -11.49
N PHE A 5 -11.27 24.24 -11.12
CA PHE A 5 -12.55 24.09 -11.81
C PHE A 5 -13.12 25.47 -12.17
N GLN A 6 -13.58 25.61 -13.43
CA GLN A 6 -14.17 26.86 -13.93
C GLN A 6 -15.66 26.98 -13.56
N LYS A 7 -16.39 25.86 -13.57
CA LYS A 7 -17.84 25.80 -13.32
C LYS A 7 -18.26 24.69 -12.37
N ALA A 8 -17.52 23.58 -12.32
CA ALA A 8 -17.95 22.41 -11.56
C ALA A 8 -18.02 22.69 -10.05
N VAL A 9 -19.06 22.18 -9.42
CA VAL A 9 -19.25 22.14 -7.97
C VAL A 9 -19.36 20.69 -7.51
N PRO A 10 -18.99 20.38 -6.23
CA PRO A 10 -19.15 19.03 -5.71
C PRO A 10 -20.63 18.67 -5.58
N ILE A 11 -21.02 17.53 -6.15
CA ILE A 11 -22.38 16.99 -6.08
C ILE A 11 -22.40 15.55 -5.62
N TRP A 12 -23.55 15.11 -5.07
CA TRP A 12 -23.89 13.73 -4.82
C TRP A 12 -25.37 13.48 -4.97
N ALA A 13 -25.83 12.23 -4.92
CA ALA A 13 -27.28 11.95 -4.84
C ALA A 13 -27.85 12.50 -3.54
N LYS A 14 -28.98 13.17 -3.62
CA LYS A 14 -29.63 13.88 -2.52
C LYS A 14 -29.89 12.96 -1.33
N GLY A 15 -29.37 13.35 -0.17
CA GLY A 15 -29.53 12.63 1.10
C GLY A 15 -28.72 11.35 1.25
N ARG A 16 -27.82 11.00 0.28
CA ARG A 16 -27.07 9.74 0.29
C ARG A 16 -25.55 9.92 0.50
N ALA A 17 -25.06 11.15 0.77
CA ALA A 17 -23.63 11.42 0.86
C ALA A 17 -22.91 10.65 1.97
N ASP A 18 -23.62 10.38 3.09
CA ASP A 18 -23.09 9.69 4.27
C ASP A 18 -23.38 8.17 4.25
N GLU A 19 -23.97 7.64 3.17
CA GLU A 19 -24.20 6.19 3.06
C GLU A 19 -22.87 5.43 2.87
N MET A 20 -22.69 4.35 3.63
CA MET A 20 -21.55 3.45 3.47
C MET A 20 -21.66 2.63 2.19
N ASN A 21 -20.54 2.41 1.50
CA ASN A 21 -20.44 1.52 0.33
C ASN A 21 -21.42 1.88 -0.81
N CYS A 22 -21.71 3.18 -0.96
CA CYS A 22 -22.65 3.69 -1.96
C CYS A 22 -21.95 3.89 -3.31
N GLU A 23 -22.39 3.16 -4.34
CA GLU A 23 -21.89 3.28 -5.71
C GLU A 23 -22.90 4.04 -6.59
N LEU A 24 -22.45 5.12 -7.24
CA LEU A 24 -23.23 5.92 -8.17
C LEU A 24 -22.50 6.10 -9.48
N ALA A 25 -23.26 6.25 -10.59
CA ALA A 25 -22.75 6.58 -11.90
C ALA A 25 -23.15 7.99 -12.30
N PHE A 26 -22.18 8.76 -12.79
CA PHE A 26 -22.37 10.12 -13.29
C PHE A 26 -22.15 10.11 -14.80
N ARG A 27 -23.16 10.49 -15.59
CA ARG A 27 -23.11 10.42 -17.06
C ARG A 27 -23.29 11.78 -17.70
N ALA A 28 -22.34 12.12 -18.60
CA ALA A 28 -22.45 13.26 -19.52
C ALA A 28 -22.37 12.77 -20.96
N ILE A 29 -23.02 13.50 -21.86
CA ILE A 29 -22.92 13.29 -23.32
C ILE A 29 -22.28 14.53 -23.93
N ILE A 30 -21.18 14.32 -24.64
CA ILE A 30 -20.44 15.40 -25.33
C ILE A 30 -20.32 15.10 -26.82
N ALA A 31 -20.06 16.12 -27.61
CA ALA A 31 -19.81 15.97 -29.05
C ALA A 31 -18.35 16.32 -29.37
N GLY A 32 -17.79 15.73 -30.43
CA GLY A 32 -16.44 16.07 -30.89
C GLY A 32 -15.37 15.07 -30.50
N GLN A 33 -14.13 15.33 -30.90
CA GLN A 33 -13.00 14.38 -30.82
C GLN A 33 -11.84 14.84 -29.93
N ASP A 34 -11.99 15.95 -29.25
CA ASP A 34 -10.94 16.50 -28.38
C ASP A 34 -11.59 16.96 -27.08
N ALA A 35 -11.16 16.37 -25.94
CA ALA A 35 -11.63 16.77 -24.62
C ALA A 35 -10.66 16.33 -23.53
N SER A 36 -10.57 17.14 -22.48
CA SER A 36 -9.97 16.79 -21.20
C SER A 36 -11.02 16.75 -20.09
N LEU A 37 -10.87 15.83 -19.15
CA LEU A 37 -11.69 15.70 -17.95
C LEU A 37 -10.85 16.10 -16.75
N HIS A 38 -11.33 17.07 -15.97
CA HIS A 38 -10.81 17.38 -14.66
C HIS A 38 -11.76 16.83 -13.61
N LEU A 39 -11.28 16.06 -12.66
CA LEU A 39 -12.14 15.51 -11.61
C LEU A 39 -11.46 15.33 -10.25
N ALA A 40 -12.28 15.41 -9.20
CA ALA A 40 -11.96 14.99 -7.85
C ALA A 40 -13.18 14.28 -7.27
N ALA A 41 -12.97 13.19 -6.54
CA ALA A 41 -14.04 12.38 -5.97
C ALA A 41 -13.66 11.76 -4.62
N SER A 42 -14.66 11.26 -3.89
CA SER A 42 -14.51 10.43 -2.69
C SER A 42 -15.46 9.22 -2.78
N SER A 43 -14.98 7.97 -2.56
CA SER A 43 -13.63 7.54 -2.12
C SER A 43 -12.76 7.12 -3.32
N ILE A 44 -13.28 6.30 -4.24
CA ILE A 44 -12.62 5.83 -5.45
C ILE A 44 -13.53 5.98 -6.67
N TYR A 45 -12.93 6.14 -7.86
CA TYR A 45 -13.68 6.29 -9.11
C TYR A 45 -13.10 5.45 -10.25
N ARG A 46 -13.94 5.19 -11.26
CA ARG A 46 -13.57 4.67 -12.58
C ARG A 46 -14.17 5.56 -13.68
N VAL A 47 -13.42 5.80 -14.75
CA VAL A 47 -13.87 6.59 -15.92
C VAL A 47 -14.03 5.69 -17.12
N TRP A 48 -15.14 5.86 -17.82
CA TRP A 48 -15.49 5.15 -19.06
C TRP A 48 -15.86 6.15 -20.16
N VAL A 49 -15.43 5.86 -21.38
CA VAL A 49 -15.83 6.59 -22.57
C VAL A 49 -16.33 5.57 -23.60
N ASN A 50 -17.57 5.74 -24.06
CA ASN A 50 -18.19 4.85 -25.04
C ASN A 50 -18.10 3.35 -24.66
N GLY A 51 -18.27 3.04 -23.38
CA GLY A 51 -18.18 1.69 -22.81
C GLY A 51 -16.76 1.12 -22.70
N LYS A 52 -15.73 1.92 -22.94
CA LYS A 52 -14.33 1.54 -22.75
C LYS A 52 -13.78 2.16 -21.47
N PHE A 53 -13.11 1.37 -20.65
CA PHE A 53 -12.40 1.84 -19.48
C PHE A 53 -11.24 2.77 -19.86
N VAL A 54 -11.10 3.87 -19.15
CA VAL A 54 -10.06 4.88 -19.38
C VAL A 54 -9.05 4.90 -18.24
N CYS A 55 -9.51 5.12 -17.01
CA CYS A 55 -8.66 5.21 -15.83
C CYS A 55 -9.45 5.03 -14.54
N ALA A 56 -8.72 4.96 -13.43
CA ALA A 56 -9.24 4.93 -12.06
C ALA A 56 -8.39 5.82 -11.14
N GLY A 57 -8.99 6.28 -10.05
CA GLY A 57 -8.36 7.11 -9.01
C GLY A 57 -9.29 7.28 -7.82
N PRO A 58 -9.11 8.34 -7.01
CA PRO A 58 -8.16 9.46 -7.14
C PRO A 58 -6.76 9.13 -6.59
N ALA A 59 -5.83 10.11 -6.74
CA ALA A 59 -4.66 10.15 -5.87
C ALA A 59 -5.08 10.62 -4.48
N ARG A 60 -4.55 9.97 -3.45
CA ARG A 60 -4.87 10.27 -2.04
C ARG A 60 -4.23 11.57 -1.59
N ALA A 61 -4.90 12.27 -0.68
CA ALA A 61 -4.45 13.51 -0.08
C ALA A 61 -4.69 13.53 1.43
N ALA A 62 -4.05 14.44 2.13
CA ALA A 62 -4.28 14.72 3.55
C ALA A 62 -5.77 15.00 3.83
N HIS A 63 -6.22 14.75 5.07
CA HIS A 63 -7.60 15.00 5.48
C HIS A 63 -8.07 16.42 5.15
N GLY A 64 -9.23 16.51 4.50
CA GLY A 64 -9.83 17.76 4.06
C GLY A 64 -9.25 18.36 2.78
N PHE A 65 -8.33 17.66 2.12
CA PHE A 65 -7.79 18.00 0.80
C PHE A 65 -8.13 16.92 -0.22
N TYR A 66 -8.21 17.31 -1.51
CA TYR A 66 -8.57 16.41 -2.60
C TYR A 66 -7.71 16.72 -3.82
N ARG A 67 -7.03 15.72 -4.36
CA ARG A 67 -6.23 15.89 -5.57
C ARG A 67 -7.13 15.84 -6.79
N VAL A 68 -6.90 16.77 -7.71
CA VAL A 68 -7.59 16.84 -9.00
C VAL A 68 -6.79 16.06 -10.03
N ASP A 69 -7.45 15.10 -10.67
CA ASP A 69 -6.92 14.36 -11.80
C ASP A 69 -7.31 15.06 -13.11
N GLU A 70 -6.33 15.27 -13.99
CA GLU A 70 -6.51 15.83 -15.34
C GLU A 70 -6.31 14.70 -16.34
N ILE A 71 -7.37 14.32 -17.06
CA ILE A 71 -7.40 13.11 -17.90
C ILE A 71 -7.69 13.51 -19.34
N ASP A 72 -6.80 13.11 -20.28
CA ASP A 72 -7.04 13.24 -21.70
C ASP A 72 -8.04 12.17 -22.18
N LEU A 73 -9.21 12.59 -22.64
CA LEU A 73 -10.23 11.70 -23.18
C LEU A 73 -10.11 11.49 -24.69
N THR A 74 -9.32 12.33 -25.37
CA THR A 74 -9.18 12.37 -26.85
C THR A 74 -8.96 11.00 -27.48
N PRO A 75 -8.10 10.10 -26.93
CA PRO A 75 -7.86 8.79 -27.54
C PRO A 75 -9.10 7.88 -27.63
N GLN A 76 -10.14 8.11 -26.81
CA GLN A 76 -11.34 7.29 -26.71
C GLN A 76 -12.56 7.92 -27.41
N LEU A 77 -12.45 9.16 -27.82
CA LEU A 77 -13.55 9.88 -28.47
C LEU A 77 -13.72 9.50 -29.96
N CYS A 78 -14.95 9.52 -30.43
CA CYS A 78 -15.29 9.36 -31.84
C CYS A 78 -15.93 10.64 -32.41
N ALA A 79 -16.01 10.73 -33.72
CA ALA A 79 -16.77 11.80 -34.37
C ALA A 79 -18.26 11.67 -34.06
N GLY A 80 -18.88 12.73 -33.53
CA GLY A 80 -20.28 12.72 -33.11
C GLY A 80 -20.46 12.73 -31.61
N GLN A 81 -21.49 12.04 -31.13
CA GLN A 81 -21.79 11.96 -29.68
C GLN A 81 -20.92 10.91 -28.98
N ASN A 82 -20.43 11.27 -27.82
CA ASN A 82 -19.66 10.41 -26.94
C ASN A 82 -20.30 10.37 -25.54
N THR A 83 -20.39 9.18 -24.97
CA THR A 83 -20.89 8.97 -23.61
C THR A 83 -19.72 8.87 -22.66
N VAL A 84 -19.63 9.80 -21.70
CA VAL A 84 -18.66 9.77 -20.61
C VAL A 84 -19.39 9.34 -19.34
N VAL A 85 -18.92 8.29 -18.69
CA VAL A 85 -19.45 7.80 -17.42
C VAL A 85 -18.34 7.79 -16.37
N ILE A 86 -18.62 8.37 -15.23
CA ILE A 86 -17.76 8.34 -14.03
C ILE A 86 -18.51 7.55 -12.96
N GLU A 87 -18.03 6.39 -12.60
CA GLU A 87 -18.55 5.65 -11.46
C GLU A 87 -17.74 6.02 -10.21
N VAL A 88 -18.42 6.27 -9.12
CA VAL A 88 -17.79 6.60 -7.84
C VAL A 88 -18.39 5.72 -6.75
N THR A 89 -17.53 5.04 -5.98
CA THR A 89 -17.95 4.37 -4.75
C THR A 89 -17.48 5.17 -3.55
N ALA A 90 -18.43 5.65 -2.76
CA ALA A 90 -18.21 6.27 -1.46
C ALA A 90 -18.25 5.19 -0.37
N PHE A 91 -17.12 4.91 0.25
CA PHE A 91 -17.07 3.87 1.29
C PHE A 91 -17.58 4.38 2.64
N ASN A 92 -17.24 5.61 3.01
CA ASN A 92 -17.65 6.25 4.28
C ASN A 92 -17.35 5.42 5.52
N VAL A 93 -16.16 4.77 5.53
CA VAL A 93 -15.65 4.01 6.67
C VAL A 93 -14.18 4.34 6.90
N ASN A 94 -13.76 4.25 8.15
CA ASN A 94 -12.35 4.35 8.49
C ASN A 94 -11.56 3.17 7.89
N SER A 95 -10.47 3.48 7.23
CA SER A 95 -9.59 2.47 6.63
C SER A 95 -8.15 3.01 6.52
N TYR A 96 -7.23 2.19 6.01
CA TYR A 96 -5.84 2.58 5.79
C TYR A 96 -5.60 3.08 4.37
N ASP A 97 -6.49 2.78 3.43
CA ASP A 97 -6.37 3.16 2.02
C ASP A 97 -7.32 4.26 1.56
N THR A 98 -8.44 4.45 2.24
CA THR A 98 -9.42 5.52 1.96
C THR A 98 -9.89 6.20 3.23
N LEU A 99 -10.32 7.46 3.13
CA LEU A 99 -10.75 8.24 4.27
C LEU A 99 -12.24 8.07 4.55
N ASP A 100 -12.62 8.15 5.83
CA ASP A 100 -14.01 8.23 6.29
C ASP A 100 -14.54 9.64 6.05
N GLN A 101 -15.16 9.84 4.91
CA GLN A 101 -15.66 11.12 4.46
C GLN A 101 -16.83 10.97 3.50
N PRO A 102 -17.77 11.95 3.45
CA PRO A 102 -18.93 11.90 2.58
C PRO A 102 -18.59 11.75 1.10
N GLY A 103 -19.46 11.03 0.38
CA GLY A 103 -19.36 10.87 -1.06
C GLY A 103 -19.54 12.19 -1.81
N PHE A 104 -18.74 12.42 -2.84
CA PHE A 104 -18.92 13.52 -3.79
C PHE A 104 -18.20 13.24 -5.11
N LEU A 105 -18.64 13.95 -6.15
CA LEU A 105 -17.93 14.12 -7.40
C LEU A 105 -17.90 15.61 -7.75
N THR A 106 -16.71 16.13 -8.08
CA THR A 106 -16.54 17.39 -8.80
C THR A 106 -15.87 17.07 -10.12
N ALA A 107 -16.53 17.35 -11.24
CA ALA A 107 -16.00 17.02 -12.55
C ALA A 107 -16.43 18.05 -13.60
N GLU A 108 -15.50 18.41 -14.50
CA GLU A 108 -15.81 19.19 -15.70
C GLU A 108 -15.05 18.69 -16.91
N ILE A 109 -15.72 18.72 -18.04
CA ILE A 109 -15.14 18.35 -19.33
C ILE A 109 -14.88 19.63 -20.13
N LEU A 110 -13.65 19.78 -20.60
CA LEU A 110 -13.19 20.93 -21.36
C LEU A 110 -12.89 20.52 -22.79
N GLN A 111 -13.36 21.35 -23.73
CA GLN A 111 -13.04 21.28 -25.16
C GLN A 111 -12.55 22.66 -25.60
N ASN A 112 -11.38 22.75 -26.24
CA ASN A 112 -10.77 24.04 -26.58
C ASN A 112 -10.74 25.04 -25.41
N HIS A 113 -10.39 24.56 -24.20
CA HIS A 113 -10.36 25.33 -22.95
C HIS A 113 -11.73 25.85 -22.45
N ALA A 114 -12.83 25.53 -23.10
CA ALA A 114 -14.17 25.88 -22.67
C ALA A 114 -14.87 24.67 -22.00
N VAL A 115 -15.56 24.92 -20.92
CA VAL A 115 -16.34 23.89 -20.21
C VAL A 115 -17.58 23.53 -21.01
N THR A 116 -17.68 22.27 -21.44
CA THR A 116 -18.82 21.72 -22.21
C THR A 116 -19.77 20.90 -21.36
N ALA A 117 -19.28 20.36 -20.21
CA ALA A 117 -20.11 19.70 -19.20
C ALA A 117 -19.48 19.90 -17.82
N ALA A 118 -20.32 20.12 -16.80
CA ALA A 118 -19.85 20.29 -15.42
C ALA A 118 -20.84 19.72 -14.42
N THR A 119 -20.33 19.23 -13.27
CA THR A 119 -21.19 18.87 -12.13
C THR A 119 -21.83 20.14 -11.55
N GLY A 120 -23.14 20.07 -11.28
CA GLY A 120 -23.93 21.19 -10.74
C GLY A 120 -24.67 22.03 -11.78
N ASP A 121 -24.34 21.95 -13.07
CA ASP A 121 -25.05 22.68 -14.14
C ASP A 121 -26.14 21.83 -14.87
N GLY A 122 -26.27 20.56 -14.47
CA GLY A 122 -27.26 19.62 -15.02
C GLY A 122 -26.77 18.80 -16.23
N SER A 123 -25.56 19.04 -16.74
CA SER A 123 -24.98 18.28 -17.85
C SER A 123 -24.49 16.88 -17.42
N PHE A 124 -24.15 16.69 -16.16
CA PHE A 124 -23.93 15.37 -15.56
C PHE A 124 -25.21 14.90 -14.87
N GLY A 125 -25.81 13.81 -15.40
CA GLY A 125 -26.90 13.10 -14.71
C GLY A 125 -26.31 12.13 -13.66
N VAL A 126 -26.98 12.01 -12.50
CA VAL A 126 -26.64 11.08 -11.43
C VAL A 126 -27.56 9.87 -11.50
N TYR A 127 -26.99 8.66 -11.41
CA TYR A 127 -27.73 7.42 -11.60
C TYR A 127 -27.32 6.36 -10.58
N ASP A 128 -28.32 5.55 -10.12
CA ASP A 128 -28.06 4.29 -9.47
C ASP A 128 -28.30 3.14 -10.45
N LEU A 129 -27.30 2.31 -10.65
CA LEU A 129 -27.39 1.14 -11.52
C LEU A 129 -28.01 -0.08 -10.79
N HIS A 130 -28.14 0.00 -9.47
CA HIS A 130 -28.66 -1.10 -8.62
C HIS A 130 -27.94 -2.43 -8.82
N GLN A 131 -26.63 -2.37 -9.12
CA GLN A 131 -25.84 -3.58 -9.34
C GLN A 131 -25.00 -3.95 -8.12
N ARG A 132 -24.40 -2.99 -7.43
CA ARG A 132 -23.61 -3.25 -6.24
C ARG A 132 -24.52 -3.62 -5.06
N ILE A 133 -24.17 -4.70 -4.36
CA ILE A 133 -24.79 -5.05 -3.08
C ILE A 133 -24.09 -4.22 -2.02
N GLN A 134 -24.83 -3.30 -1.42
CA GLN A 134 -24.27 -2.29 -0.52
C GLN A 134 -23.91 -2.89 0.85
N ARG A 135 -24.78 -3.76 1.41
CA ARG A 135 -24.62 -4.34 2.74
C ARG A 135 -23.85 -5.66 2.68
N VAL A 136 -22.53 -5.53 2.54
CA VAL A 136 -21.58 -6.64 2.56
C VAL A 136 -20.57 -6.44 3.69
N GLN A 137 -19.87 -7.50 4.07
CA GLN A 137 -18.80 -7.41 5.05
C GLN A 137 -17.62 -6.54 4.56
N ARG A 138 -16.85 -6.03 5.48
CA ARG A 138 -15.57 -5.41 5.13
C ARG A 138 -14.63 -6.43 4.48
N TYR A 139 -13.79 -5.93 3.57
CA TYR A 139 -12.71 -6.73 2.99
C TYR A 139 -11.69 -7.15 4.06
N SER A 140 -11.29 -6.19 4.90
CA SER A 140 -10.48 -6.42 6.10
C SER A 140 -10.71 -5.27 7.10
N PHE A 141 -10.09 -5.34 8.26
CA PHE A 141 -10.16 -4.20 9.19
C PHE A 141 -9.38 -2.97 8.66
N GLN A 142 -8.42 -3.17 7.76
CA GLN A 142 -7.62 -2.11 7.16
C GLN A 142 -8.22 -1.54 5.87
N ARG A 143 -9.08 -2.30 5.19
CA ARG A 143 -9.71 -1.86 3.93
C ARG A 143 -11.23 -1.84 4.04
N ALA A 144 -11.88 -1.11 3.11
CA ALA A 144 -13.31 -0.92 3.12
C ALA A 144 -14.10 -2.24 2.90
N PHE A 145 -14.91 -2.36 1.87
CA PHE A 145 -15.84 -3.46 1.68
C PHE A 145 -15.35 -4.46 0.63
N ALA A 146 -15.67 -5.74 0.82
CA ALA A 146 -15.61 -6.74 -0.22
C ALA A 146 -16.61 -6.44 -1.34
N GLU A 147 -16.50 -7.11 -2.48
CA GLU A 147 -17.35 -6.85 -3.63
C GLU A 147 -18.41 -7.94 -3.84
N ALA A 148 -19.66 -7.51 -3.93
CA ALA A 148 -20.78 -8.35 -4.33
C ALA A 148 -21.70 -7.57 -5.28
N TYR A 149 -22.12 -8.21 -6.37
CA TYR A 149 -22.91 -7.58 -7.42
C TYR A 149 -24.06 -8.46 -7.92
N ARG A 150 -25.17 -7.81 -8.29
CA ARG A 150 -26.28 -8.38 -9.06
C ARG A 150 -26.23 -7.76 -10.46
N LEU A 151 -25.45 -8.36 -11.36
CA LEU A 151 -25.27 -7.82 -12.70
C LEU A 151 -26.46 -8.18 -13.60
N ARG A 152 -26.88 -7.21 -14.44
CA ARG A 152 -27.92 -7.36 -15.44
C ARG A 152 -27.34 -7.01 -16.81
N ALA A 153 -27.51 -7.92 -17.77
CA ALA A 153 -26.94 -7.75 -19.13
C ALA A 153 -27.40 -6.44 -19.80
N CYS A 154 -28.65 -6.01 -19.55
CA CYS A 154 -29.19 -4.76 -20.10
C CYS A 154 -28.45 -3.50 -19.60
N LYS A 155 -27.81 -3.54 -18.44
CA LYS A 155 -27.09 -2.37 -17.88
C LYS A 155 -25.87 -1.96 -18.70
N GLN A 156 -25.32 -2.84 -19.52
CA GLN A 156 -24.18 -2.48 -20.40
C GLN A 156 -24.54 -1.38 -21.40
N ALA A 157 -25.79 -1.28 -21.79
CA ALA A 157 -26.26 -0.23 -22.67
C ALA A 157 -26.18 1.18 -22.07
N PHE A 158 -26.09 1.30 -20.73
CA PHE A 158 -25.91 2.57 -20.02
C PHE A 158 -24.62 3.27 -20.42
N TYR A 159 -23.53 2.53 -20.55
CA TYR A 159 -22.22 3.07 -20.93
C TYR A 159 -22.15 3.49 -22.41
N LEU A 160 -23.17 3.16 -23.19
CA LEU A 160 -23.31 3.50 -24.60
C LEU A 160 -24.38 4.60 -24.85
N GLY A 161 -24.90 5.21 -23.76
CA GLY A 161 -25.81 6.34 -23.82
C GLY A 161 -27.31 6.00 -23.68
N SER A 162 -27.69 4.71 -23.66
CA SER A 162 -29.06 4.33 -23.33
C SER A 162 -29.29 4.25 -21.81
N ASP A 163 -30.53 4.22 -21.34
CA ASP A 163 -30.77 4.18 -19.89
C ASP A 163 -30.45 2.80 -19.28
N GLY A 164 -30.55 1.71 -20.05
CA GLY A 164 -30.25 0.36 -19.55
C GLY A 164 -31.02 -0.02 -18.27
N GLY A 165 -32.13 0.67 -17.96
CA GLY A 165 -32.90 0.52 -16.72
C GLY A 165 -32.20 1.14 -15.48
N ALA A 166 -31.25 2.09 -15.66
CA ALA A 166 -30.67 2.85 -14.56
C ALA A 166 -31.70 3.84 -13.96
N GLU A 167 -31.70 4.02 -12.65
CA GLU A 167 -32.53 5.01 -11.99
C GLU A 167 -31.81 6.36 -12.00
N ARG A 168 -32.45 7.39 -12.55
CA ARG A 168 -31.92 8.75 -12.47
C ARG A 168 -32.32 9.38 -11.14
N LEU A 169 -31.32 9.89 -10.41
CA LEU A 169 -31.49 10.49 -9.08
C LEU A 169 -31.42 12.00 -9.14
N GLU A 170 -32.09 12.66 -8.17
CA GLU A 170 -31.87 14.06 -7.87
C GLU A 170 -30.51 14.26 -7.23
N SER A 171 -29.73 15.24 -7.69
CA SER A 171 -28.45 15.60 -7.09
C SER A 171 -28.59 16.81 -6.18
N GLU A 172 -27.71 16.88 -5.20
CA GLU A 172 -27.52 18.06 -4.35
C GLU A 172 -26.06 18.47 -4.30
N THR A 173 -25.81 19.76 -4.12
CA THR A 173 -24.48 20.32 -3.97
C THR A 173 -23.93 19.97 -2.58
N GLN A 174 -22.71 19.48 -2.55
CA GLN A 174 -21.96 19.18 -1.32
C GLN A 174 -21.13 20.40 -0.87
N ALA A 175 -20.61 20.38 0.36
CA ALA A 175 -19.73 21.41 0.86
C ALA A 175 -18.52 21.65 -0.03
N GLU A 176 -18.06 22.89 -0.11
CA GLU A 176 -16.85 23.28 -0.85
C GLU A 176 -15.65 22.47 -0.42
N LYS A 177 -14.77 22.10 -1.36
CA LYS A 177 -13.60 21.25 -1.16
C LYS A 177 -12.31 22.05 -1.36
N ARG A 178 -11.26 21.69 -0.61
CA ARG A 178 -9.90 22.21 -0.82
C ARG A 178 -9.16 21.32 -1.82
N TYR A 179 -8.92 21.83 -3.00
CA TYR A 179 -8.29 21.07 -4.07
C TYR A 179 -6.78 21.26 -4.11
N LEU A 180 -6.07 20.20 -4.50
CA LEU A 180 -4.65 20.18 -4.80
C LEU A 180 -4.45 19.61 -6.21
N ARG A 181 -3.38 19.98 -6.87
CA ARG A 181 -2.99 19.31 -8.11
C ARG A 181 -2.45 17.92 -7.78
N ARG A 182 -2.77 16.93 -8.61
CA ARG A 182 -2.03 15.68 -8.63
C ARG A 182 -0.65 15.94 -9.26
N GLU A 183 0.42 15.72 -8.51
CA GLU A 183 1.79 15.82 -9.02
C GLU A 183 2.36 14.45 -9.41
N THR A 184 1.85 13.38 -8.78
CA THR A 184 2.26 12.00 -9.09
C THR A 184 1.72 11.55 -10.44
N PRO A 185 2.47 10.72 -11.19
CA PRO A 185 2.02 10.21 -12.48
C PRO A 185 0.67 9.48 -12.40
N MET A 186 -0.11 9.53 -13.47
CA MET A 186 -1.28 8.66 -13.60
C MET A 186 -0.83 7.19 -13.68
N PRO A 187 -1.51 6.26 -13.00
CA PRO A 187 -1.23 4.84 -13.11
C PRO A 187 -1.37 4.32 -14.53
N GLN A 188 -0.61 3.30 -14.87
CA GLN A 188 -0.79 2.51 -16.08
C GLN A 188 -1.75 1.34 -15.83
N PHE A 189 -2.47 0.94 -16.89
CA PHE A 189 -3.48 -0.12 -16.87
C PHE A 189 -3.20 -1.16 -17.95
N GLU A 190 -1.98 -1.69 -17.99
CA GLU A 190 -1.59 -2.70 -18.97
C GLU A 190 -2.24 -4.04 -18.68
N PRO A 191 -2.77 -4.76 -19.71
CA PRO A 191 -3.37 -6.05 -19.52
C PRO A 191 -2.34 -7.14 -19.23
N LEU A 192 -2.51 -7.88 -18.14
CA LEU A 192 -1.78 -9.08 -17.80
C LEU A 192 -2.69 -10.29 -17.98
N GLN A 193 -2.34 -11.19 -18.88
CA GLN A 193 -3.13 -12.39 -19.17
C GLN A 193 -2.85 -13.49 -18.15
N VAL A 194 -3.83 -14.35 -17.92
CA VAL A 194 -3.64 -15.63 -17.23
C VAL A 194 -2.60 -16.44 -17.99
N GLN A 195 -1.65 -17.01 -17.28
CA GLN A 195 -0.59 -17.83 -17.85
C GLN A 195 -1.06 -19.27 -18.12
N ARG A 196 -1.78 -19.86 -17.15
CA ARG A 196 -2.29 -21.24 -17.22
C ARG A 196 -3.36 -21.49 -16.19
N ILE A 197 -4.13 -22.56 -16.39
CA ILE A 197 -5.00 -23.15 -15.39
C ILE A 197 -4.18 -24.19 -14.61
N VAL A 198 -4.10 -24.08 -13.29
CA VAL A 198 -3.31 -24.97 -12.44
C VAL A 198 -4.14 -26.08 -11.82
N GLN A 199 -5.45 -25.87 -11.66
CA GLN A 199 -6.37 -26.84 -11.06
C GLN A 199 -7.79 -26.63 -11.61
N THR A 200 -8.52 -27.72 -11.81
CA THR A 200 -9.97 -27.71 -12.05
C THR A 200 -10.64 -28.73 -11.14
N GLY A 201 -11.96 -28.63 -10.99
CA GLY A 201 -12.71 -29.62 -10.20
C GLY A 201 -14.18 -29.26 -10.09
N SER A 202 -14.95 -30.15 -9.45
CA SER A 202 -16.31 -29.85 -9.06
C SER A 202 -16.38 -29.17 -7.70
N VAL A 203 -17.43 -28.40 -7.47
CA VAL A 203 -17.75 -27.78 -6.18
C VAL A 203 -19.16 -28.11 -5.76
N SER A 204 -19.32 -28.45 -4.48
CA SER A 204 -20.64 -28.55 -3.84
C SER A 204 -20.81 -27.34 -2.94
N PHE A 205 -21.90 -26.64 -3.10
CA PHE A 205 -22.27 -25.45 -2.35
C PHE A 205 -23.10 -25.80 -1.13
N ASP A 206 -23.16 -24.92 -0.15
CA ASP A 206 -24.02 -25.02 1.04
C ASP A 206 -23.75 -26.32 1.87
N VAL A 207 -22.49 -26.74 1.95
CA VAL A 207 -22.08 -27.89 2.78
C VAL A 207 -21.91 -27.42 4.22
N PRO A 208 -22.52 -28.07 5.23
CA PRO A 208 -22.38 -27.68 6.62
C PRO A 208 -20.90 -27.60 7.06
N CYS A 209 -20.54 -26.54 7.76
CA CYS A 209 -19.23 -26.33 8.34
C CYS A 209 -19.37 -26.10 9.85
N ASP A 210 -18.68 -26.89 10.66
CA ASP A 210 -18.83 -26.87 12.13
C ASP A 210 -18.23 -25.61 12.77
N ALA A 211 -17.21 -25.00 12.16
CA ALA A 211 -16.57 -23.80 12.67
C ALA A 211 -16.08 -22.90 11.53
N LEU A 212 -16.62 -21.69 11.44
CA LEU A 212 -16.22 -20.69 10.48
C LEU A 212 -15.09 -19.82 11.06
N ARG A 213 -14.04 -19.58 10.26
CA ARG A 213 -13.02 -18.55 10.59
C ARG A 213 -13.66 -17.17 10.42
N LYS A 214 -13.62 -16.34 11.46
CA LYS A 214 -14.15 -14.97 11.43
C LYS A 214 -13.11 -13.99 11.94
N ASP A 215 -12.83 -13.00 11.15
CA ASP A 215 -11.91 -11.89 11.49
C ASP A 215 -12.62 -10.80 12.32
N ARG A 216 -11.82 -9.91 12.91
CA ARG A 216 -12.32 -8.73 13.62
C ARG A 216 -13.12 -7.78 12.72
N ALA A 217 -12.82 -7.73 11.42
CA ALA A 217 -13.57 -6.94 10.44
C ALA A 217 -15.01 -7.45 10.23
N TYR A 218 -15.32 -8.65 10.71
CA TYR A 218 -16.65 -9.22 10.73
C TYR A 218 -17.28 -9.17 12.12
N THR A 219 -16.49 -9.36 13.18
CA THR A 219 -16.98 -9.57 14.55
C THR A 219 -16.91 -8.33 15.45
N GLN A 220 -16.11 -7.29 15.08
CA GLN A 220 -15.86 -6.12 15.92
C GLN A 220 -16.34 -4.81 15.29
N ILE A 221 -17.33 -4.88 14.39
CA ILE A 221 -17.95 -3.68 13.82
C ILE A 221 -18.59 -2.82 14.94
N GLY A 222 -18.26 -1.54 14.93
CA GLY A 222 -18.70 -0.59 15.93
C GLY A 222 -18.08 0.79 15.72
N PRO A 223 -18.11 1.68 16.71
CA PRO A 223 -17.63 3.06 16.57
C PRO A 223 -16.14 3.16 16.17
N MET A 224 -15.32 2.19 16.61
CA MET A 224 -13.88 2.18 16.32
C MET A 224 -13.55 1.45 15.00
N LEU A 225 -14.48 0.71 14.42
CA LEU A 225 -14.36 0.03 13.15
C LEU A 225 -15.70 0.10 12.43
N LYS A 226 -15.91 1.15 11.64
CA LYS A 226 -17.17 1.38 10.92
C LYS A 226 -17.40 0.31 9.86
N GLY A 227 -18.64 -0.10 9.72
CA GLY A 227 -19.08 -1.11 8.77
C GLY A 227 -20.50 -1.55 9.07
N TYR A 228 -21.00 -2.51 8.31
CA TYR A 228 -22.32 -3.11 8.56
C TYR A 228 -22.18 -4.23 9.58
N PRO A 229 -22.98 -4.20 10.69
CA PRO A 229 -23.08 -5.33 11.61
C PRO A 229 -23.49 -6.62 10.89
N ALA A 230 -22.98 -7.77 11.36
CA ALA A 230 -23.14 -9.04 10.70
C ALA A 230 -24.63 -9.43 10.47
N ASP A 231 -25.52 -9.08 11.40
CA ASP A 231 -26.96 -9.34 11.32
C ASP A 231 -27.71 -8.44 10.32
N THR A 232 -27.06 -7.42 9.78
CA THR A 232 -27.62 -6.48 8.78
C THR A 232 -27.10 -6.72 7.37
N LEU A 233 -26.16 -7.66 7.19
CA LEU A 233 -25.59 -7.99 5.88
C LEU A 233 -26.62 -8.63 4.96
N GLU A 234 -26.59 -8.26 3.67
CA GLU A 234 -27.32 -8.94 2.62
C GLU A 234 -26.54 -10.16 2.10
N GLU A 235 -25.20 -10.10 2.13
CA GLU A 235 -24.32 -11.17 1.68
C GLU A 235 -23.22 -11.42 2.72
N HIS A 236 -23.04 -12.70 3.06
CA HIS A 236 -22.06 -13.20 4.03
C HIS A 236 -20.92 -13.93 3.29
N LEU A 237 -20.16 -13.21 2.47
CA LEU A 237 -19.21 -13.77 1.49
C LEU A 237 -18.22 -14.77 2.08
N SER A 238 -17.58 -14.43 3.20
CA SER A 238 -16.61 -15.33 3.83
C SER A 238 -17.27 -16.56 4.46
N ASP A 239 -18.43 -16.42 5.06
CA ASP A 239 -19.17 -17.54 5.64
C ASP A 239 -19.65 -18.48 4.55
N GLU A 240 -20.23 -17.93 3.47
CA GLU A 240 -20.71 -18.69 2.32
C GLU A 240 -19.57 -19.48 1.66
N ALA A 241 -18.45 -18.82 1.35
CA ALA A 241 -17.32 -19.47 0.69
C ALA A 241 -16.67 -20.59 1.53
N GLN A 242 -16.73 -20.52 2.86
CA GLN A 242 -16.27 -21.59 3.75
C GLN A 242 -17.17 -22.83 3.76
N THR A 243 -18.39 -22.72 3.24
CA THR A 243 -19.30 -23.88 3.08
C THR A 243 -19.11 -24.62 1.75
N PHE A 244 -18.14 -24.22 0.92
CA PHE A 244 -17.88 -24.87 -0.36
C PHE A 244 -16.99 -26.11 -0.18
N ALA A 245 -17.46 -27.26 -0.69
CA ALA A 245 -16.65 -28.46 -0.71
C ALA A 245 -16.02 -28.65 -2.10
N TRP A 246 -14.72 -28.49 -2.16
CA TRP A 246 -13.92 -28.62 -3.37
C TRP A 246 -13.53 -30.05 -3.62
N LYS A 247 -13.70 -30.53 -4.85
CA LYS A 247 -13.26 -31.87 -5.30
C LYS A 247 -12.34 -31.68 -6.50
N PRO A 248 -11.02 -31.58 -6.29
CA PRO A 248 -10.06 -31.40 -7.38
C PRO A 248 -10.13 -32.56 -8.39
N SER A 249 -10.06 -32.22 -9.67
CA SER A 249 -9.75 -33.14 -10.76
C SER A 249 -8.42 -32.73 -11.34
N CYS A 250 -7.46 -33.64 -11.50
CA CYS A 250 -6.09 -33.34 -11.88
C CYS A 250 -5.96 -32.98 -13.38
N HIS A 251 -6.31 -31.76 -13.77
CA HIS A 251 -6.05 -31.27 -15.13
C HIS A 251 -5.53 -29.84 -15.08
N ALA A 252 -4.21 -29.70 -15.14
CA ALA A 252 -3.58 -28.45 -15.54
C ALA A 252 -3.80 -28.26 -17.06
N ALA A 253 -4.22 -27.08 -17.51
CA ALA A 253 -4.38 -26.76 -18.91
C ALA A 253 -3.66 -25.46 -19.26
N GLU A 254 -2.96 -25.46 -20.41
CA GLU A 254 -2.33 -24.23 -20.92
C GLU A 254 -3.33 -23.35 -21.69
N ASP A 255 -4.43 -23.94 -22.20
CA ASP A 255 -5.46 -23.15 -22.86
C ASP A 255 -6.32 -22.43 -21.82
N THR A 256 -6.20 -21.12 -21.79
CA THR A 256 -6.91 -20.18 -20.92
C THR A 256 -7.93 -19.34 -21.66
N ALA A 257 -8.09 -19.53 -22.98
CA ALA A 257 -8.94 -18.68 -23.82
C ALA A 257 -10.41 -18.76 -23.42
N GLN A 258 -10.85 -19.96 -22.97
CA GLN A 258 -12.24 -20.18 -22.58
C GLN A 258 -12.34 -21.26 -21.51
N ILE A 259 -13.08 -20.97 -20.44
CA ILE A 259 -13.34 -21.88 -19.32
C ILE A 259 -14.84 -22.13 -19.25
N THR A 260 -15.26 -23.40 -19.38
CA THR A 260 -16.68 -23.80 -19.20
C THR A 260 -16.85 -24.36 -17.80
N LEU A 261 -17.80 -23.81 -17.08
CA LEU A 261 -18.10 -24.17 -15.69
C LEU A 261 -19.57 -24.60 -15.56
N GLU A 262 -19.80 -25.66 -14.81
CA GLU A 262 -21.12 -26.13 -14.40
C GLU A 262 -21.01 -26.77 -13.01
N ASN A 263 -21.40 -26.05 -11.96
CA ASN A 263 -21.15 -26.43 -10.57
C ASN A 263 -19.71 -26.91 -10.35
N SER A 264 -18.78 -26.15 -10.91
CA SER A 264 -17.35 -26.49 -10.99
C SER A 264 -16.50 -25.25 -10.86
N TYR A 265 -15.17 -25.44 -10.80
CA TYR A 265 -14.22 -24.37 -10.69
C TYR A 265 -12.96 -24.58 -11.53
N ALA A 266 -12.27 -23.49 -11.80
CA ALA A 266 -10.93 -23.46 -12.34
C ALA A 266 -10.05 -22.48 -11.54
N THR A 267 -8.83 -22.91 -11.20
CA THR A 267 -7.82 -22.04 -10.58
C THR A 267 -6.81 -21.60 -11.63
N CYS A 268 -6.83 -20.34 -11.95
CA CYS A 268 -5.93 -19.68 -12.88
C CYS A 268 -4.67 -19.18 -12.16
N ARG A 269 -3.52 -19.17 -12.85
CA ARG A 269 -2.28 -18.56 -12.37
C ARG A 269 -1.85 -17.45 -13.32
N PHE A 270 -1.57 -16.27 -12.76
CA PHE A 270 -0.89 -15.18 -13.46
C PHE A 270 0.64 -15.43 -13.51
N PRO A 271 1.37 -14.79 -14.42
CA PRO A 271 2.82 -14.97 -14.55
C PRO A 271 3.61 -14.63 -13.27
N TYR A 272 3.11 -13.66 -12.50
CA TYR A 272 3.66 -13.19 -11.23
C TYR A 272 2.56 -12.60 -10.36
N ASN A 273 2.86 -12.34 -9.10
CA ASN A 273 1.96 -11.66 -8.16
C ASN A 273 1.74 -10.21 -8.61
N ALA A 274 0.54 -9.87 -9.03
CA ALA A 274 0.20 -8.60 -9.65
C ALA A 274 -0.99 -7.93 -8.98
N THR A 275 -1.02 -6.60 -9.04
CA THR A 275 -2.11 -5.77 -8.52
C THR A 275 -2.83 -5.08 -9.66
N GLY A 276 -4.15 -5.15 -9.65
CA GLY A 276 -4.96 -4.49 -10.66
C GLY A 276 -6.44 -4.81 -10.58
N PHE A 277 -7.15 -4.38 -11.60
CA PHE A 277 -8.57 -4.66 -11.77
C PHE A 277 -8.73 -5.98 -12.51
N LEU A 278 -9.39 -6.94 -11.86
CA LEU A 278 -9.66 -8.23 -12.47
C LEU A 278 -10.81 -8.08 -13.47
N CYS A 279 -10.56 -8.50 -14.71
CA CYS A 279 -11.51 -8.42 -15.81
C CYS A 279 -11.79 -9.78 -16.41
N MET A 280 -13.05 -10.03 -16.78
CA MET A 280 -13.46 -11.21 -17.54
C MET A 280 -14.81 -10.98 -18.24
N THR A 281 -15.10 -11.83 -19.22
CA THR A 281 -16.42 -11.93 -19.85
C THR A 281 -17.07 -13.24 -19.44
N VAL A 282 -18.30 -13.18 -18.94
CA VAL A 282 -19.10 -14.35 -18.55
C VAL A 282 -20.36 -14.41 -19.41
N GLU A 283 -20.58 -15.55 -20.05
CA GLU A 283 -21.80 -15.85 -20.81
C GLU A 283 -22.59 -16.96 -20.11
N CYS A 284 -23.86 -16.74 -19.86
CA CYS A 284 -24.75 -17.75 -19.27
C CYS A 284 -26.11 -17.78 -19.94
N ALA A 285 -26.60 -18.98 -20.27
CA ALA A 285 -27.89 -19.17 -20.90
C ALA A 285 -29.05 -19.04 -19.90
N GLN A 286 -28.79 -19.24 -18.62
CA GLN A 286 -29.69 -19.07 -17.48
C GLN A 286 -28.97 -18.32 -16.37
N ALA A 287 -29.71 -17.80 -15.40
CA ALA A 287 -29.12 -17.14 -14.25
C ALA A 287 -28.11 -18.07 -13.54
N CYS A 288 -26.98 -17.54 -13.18
CA CYS A 288 -25.92 -18.23 -12.45
C CYS A 288 -25.19 -17.29 -11.47
N THR A 289 -24.51 -17.87 -10.49
CA THR A 289 -23.65 -17.11 -9.57
C THR A 289 -22.19 -17.48 -9.81
N VAL A 290 -21.33 -16.48 -9.94
CA VAL A 290 -19.87 -16.65 -10.08
C VAL A 290 -19.19 -16.13 -8.83
N TYR A 291 -18.32 -16.96 -8.25
CA TYR A 291 -17.45 -16.60 -7.12
C TYR A 291 -16.02 -16.48 -7.59
N LEU A 292 -15.34 -15.44 -7.14
CA LEU A 292 -13.94 -15.19 -7.38
C LEU A 292 -13.19 -15.28 -6.06
N LEU A 293 -12.33 -16.29 -5.90
CA LEU A 293 -11.48 -16.46 -4.72
C LEU A 293 -10.02 -16.30 -5.17
N PHE A 294 -9.22 -15.55 -4.44
CA PHE A 294 -7.86 -15.28 -4.88
C PHE A 294 -6.87 -15.14 -3.73
N ASP A 295 -5.59 -15.33 -4.05
CA ASP A 295 -4.47 -15.09 -3.14
C ASP A 295 -3.16 -14.86 -3.91
N GLU A 296 -2.15 -14.35 -3.21
CA GLU A 296 -0.80 -14.13 -3.72
C GLU A 296 -0.02 -15.45 -3.90
N ILE A 297 -0.33 -16.46 -3.09
CA ILE A 297 0.30 -17.80 -3.09
C ILE A 297 -0.77 -18.88 -2.90
N LEU A 298 -0.38 -20.14 -3.10
CA LEU A 298 -1.18 -21.27 -2.65
C LEU A 298 -0.74 -21.73 -1.26
N THR A 299 -1.69 -21.97 -0.37
CA THR A 299 -1.52 -22.56 0.95
C THR A 299 -2.04 -24.01 0.87
N ASP A 300 -1.22 -24.99 1.22
CA ASP A 300 -1.56 -26.42 1.08
C ASP A 300 -2.06 -26.83 -0.31
N GLY A 301 -1.56 -26.15 -1.34
CA GLY A 301 -1.89 -26.42 -2.75
C GLY A 301 -3.20 -25.79 -3.23
N ASP A 302 -3.86 -24.96 -2.43
CA ASP A 302 -5.11 -24.28 -2.80
C ASP A 302 -5.08 -22.78 -2.42
N VAL A 303 -6.07 -22.02 -2.91
CA VAL A 303 -6.28 -20.62 -2.58
C VAL A 303 -6.85 -20.50 -1.17
N ASP A 304 -6.12 -19.87 -0.25
CA ASP A 304 -6.65 -19.46 1.07
C ASP A 304 -7.19 -18.01 0.97
N PHE A 305 -8.46 -17.90 0.64
CA PHE A 305 -9.13 -16.62 0.48
C PHE A 305 -9.32 -15.82 1.79
N LEU A 306 -8.89 -16.37 2.94
CA LEU A 306 -8.87 -15.70 4.25
C LEU A 306 -7.43 -15.46 4.75
N ARG A 307 -6.42 -15.69 3.92
CA ARG A 307 -5.03 -15.37 4.29
C ARG A 307 -4.89 -13.87 4.58
N LEU A 308 -4.04 -13.52 5.53
CA LEU A 308 -3.82 -12.14 5.99
C LEU A 308 -5.08 -11.44 6.53
N THR A 309 -6.08 -12.23 6.97
CA THR A 309 -7.38 -11.72 7.47
C THR A 309 -8.18 -10.91 6.44
N ASN A 310 -7.88 -11.06 5.15
CA ASN A 310 -8.66 -10.47 4.06
C ASN A 310 -9.85 -11.37 3.68
N CYS A 311 -10.93 -10.77 3.17
CA CYS A 311 -11.99 -11.49 2.48
C CYS A 311 -11.72 -11.48 0.97
N ASN A 312 -10.78 -12.31 0.51
CA ASN A 312 -10.45 -12.47 -0.91
C ASN A 312 -11.52 -13.33 -1.63
N CYS A 313 -12.79 -13.03 -1.39
CA CYS A 313 -13.94 -13.72 -1.99
C CYS A 313 -14.95 -12.68 -2.47
N PHE A 314 -15.29 -12.70 -3.76
CA PHE A 314 -16.30 -11.84 -4.37
C PHE A 314 -17.39 -12.66 -5.03
N LYS A 315 -18.58 -12.08 -5.14
CA LYS A 315 -19.77 -12.74 -5.65
C LYS A 315 -20.44 -11.92 -6.73
N TYR A 316 -20.79 -12.56 -7.83
CA TYR A 316 -21.50 -11.94 -8.94
C TYR A 316 -22.74 -12.81 -9.29
N ASP A 317 -23.94 -12.30 -8.97
CA ASP A 317 -25.19 -12.88 -9.41
C ASP A 317 -25.54 -12.33 -10.79
N LEU A 318 -25.65 -13.20 -11.78
CA LEU A 318 -25.84 -12.89 -13.19
C LEU A 318 -27.20 -13.34 -13.68
N ASP A 319 -27.94 -12.50 -14.44
CA ASP A 319 -29.05 -12.96 -15.24
C ASP A 319 -28.57 -13.60 -16.56
N ALA A 320 -29.49 -14.21 -17.33
CA ALA A 320 -29.13 -14.78 -18.63
C ALA A 320 -28.59 -13.69 -19.57
N GLY A 321 -27.45 -13.95 -20.21
CA GLY A 321 -26.81 -13.01 -21.12
C GLY A 321 -25.29 -13.02 -21.07
N THR A 322 -24.71 -11.97 -21.61
CA THR A 322 -23.26 -11.72 -21.60
C THR A 322 -22.94 -10.59 -20.62
N HIS A 323 -22.03 -10.84 -19.70
CA HIS A 323 -21.62 -9.89 -18.67
C HIS A 323 -20.12 -9.61 -18.77
N ARG A 324 -19.74 -8.34 -18.76
CA ARG A 324 -18.36 -7.91 -18.60
C ARG A 324 -18.14 -7.56 -17.13
N ILE A 325 -17.36 -8.37 -16.45
CA ILE A 325 -16.98 -8.17 -15.04
C ILE A 325 -15.67 -7.40 -15.01
N MET A 326 -15.60 -6.40 -14.16
CA MET A 326 -14.40 -5.69 -13.76
C MET A 326 -14.55 -5.32 -12.28
N THR A 327 -13.60 -5.73 -11.43
CA THR A 327 -13.61 -5.35 -10.01
C THR A 327 -13.56 -3.83 -9.87
N PHE A 328 -14.21 -3.28 -8.84
CA PHE A 328 -14.26 -1.82 -8.66
C PHE A 328 -12.95 -1.26 -8.10
N ALA A 329 -12.33 -1.98 -7.17
CA ALA A 329 -11.03 -1.64 -6.62
C ALA A 329 -9.94 -2.56 -7.21
N PRO A 330 -8.66 -2.13 -7.15
CA PRO A 330 -7.55 -3.01 -7.50
C PRO A 330 -7.26 -4.00 -6.36
N TYR A 331 -6.98 -5.26 -6.74
CA TYR A 331 -6.63 -6.35 -5.82
C TYR A 331 -5.35 -7.04 -6.27
N THR A 332 -4.69 -7.70 -5.32
CA THR A 332 -3.39 -8.34 -5.56
C THR A 332 -3.54 -9.85 -5.53
N MET A 333 -3.05 -10.51 -6.57
CA MET A 333 -3.11 -11.97 -6.67
C MET A 333 -2.09 -12.53 -7.66
N MET A 334 -1.66 -13.75 -7.42
CA MET A 334 -1.03 -14.60 -8.41
C MET A 334 -1.97 -15.75 -8.82
N TYR A 335 -2.89 -16.14 -7.93
CA TYR A 335 -3.83 -17.24 -8.14
C TYR A 335 -5.26 -16.73 -8.00
N LEU A 336 -6.09 -17.10 -8.98
CA LEU A 336 -7.50 -16.79 -9.06
C LEU A 336 -8.30 -18.07 -9.25
N LYS A 337 -9.15 -18.43 -8.30
CA LYS A 337 -10.12 -19.52 -8.41
C LYS A 337 -11.46 -18.93 -8.80
N ILE A 338 -11.98 -19.34 -9.97
CA ILE A 338 -13.30 -18.97 -10.49
C ILE A 338 -14.22 -20.16 -10.30
N ALA A 339 -15.28 -20.00 -9.53
CA ALA A 339 -16.29 -21.06 -9.30
C ALA A 339 -17.66 -20.58 -9.77
N ALA A 340 -18.44 -21.49 -10.34
CA ALA A 340 -19.80 -21.19 -10.79
C ALA A 340 -20.83 -22.09 -10.13
N LYS A 341 -21.89 -21.50 -9.55
CA LYS A 341 -23.14 -22.16 -9.16
C LYS A 341 -24.11 -21.98 -10.31
N GLY A 342 -24.35 -23.07 -11.05
CA GLY A 342 -24.98 -23.06 -12.35
C GLY A 342 -23.99 -23.22 -13.50
N ALA A 343 -24.43 -22.98 -14.73
CA ALA A 343 -23.62 -23.17 -15.95
C ALA A 343 -23.28 -21.85 -16.60
N CYS A 344 -21.99 -21.63 -16.89
CA CYS A 344 -21.52 -20.47 -17.62
C CYS A 344 -20.24 -20.75 -18.39
N ARG A 345 -19.91 -19.82 -19.28
CA ARG A 345 -18.66 -19.77 -20.04
C ARG A 345 -17.91 -18.50 -19.65
N VAL A 346 -16.67 -18.63 -19.21
CA VAL A 346 -15.78 -17.53 -18.84
C VAL A 346 -14.69 -17.40 -19.89
N SER A 347 -14.45 -16.18 -20.35
CA SER A 347 -13.41 -15.84 -21.34
C SER A 347 -12.75 -14.52 -21.00
N GLU A 348 -11.65 -14.19 -21.69
CA GLU A 348 -10.92 -12.93 -21.54
C GLU A 348 -10.47 -12.64 -20.09
N VAL A 349 -10.14 -13.67 -19.33
CA VAL A 349 -9.66 -13.50 -17.96
C VAL A 349 -8.30 -12.84 -17.96
N ARG A 350 -8.25 -11.62 -17.45
CA ARG A 350 -7.04 -10.80 -17.38
C ARG A 350 -7.11 -9.85 -16.20
N MET A 351 -5.96 -9.31 -15.83
CA MET A 351 -5.84 -8.21 -14.90
C MET A 351 -5.44 -6.94 -15.68
N LEU A 352 -6.13 -5.82 -15.49
CA LEU A 352 -5.61 -4.51 -15.86
C LEU A 352 -4.74 -4.04 -14.70
N GLN A 353 -3.42 -4.10 -14.88
CA GLN A 353 -2.46 -3.80 -13.83
C GLN A 353 -2.62 -2.35 -13.37
N TYR A 354 -2.65 -2.14 -12.06
CA TYR A 354 -2.68 -0.81 -11.44
C TYR A 354 -1.28 -0.50 -10.91
N GLN A 355 -0.47 0.16 -11.73
CA GLN A 355 0.96 0.30 -11.48
C GLN A 355 1.52 1.67 -11.86
N HIS A 356 2.59 2.06 -11.18
CA HIS A 356 3.37 3.26 -11.52
C HIS A 356 4.02 3.10 -12.91
N PRO A 357 4.03 4.16 -13.74
CA PRO A 357 4.63 4.12 -15.09
C PRO A 357 6.17 4.20 -15.08
N ALA A 358 6.82 3.75 -14.01
CA ALA A 358 8.28 3.77 -13.94
C ALA A 358 8.91 2.97 -15.09
N PRO A 359 10.06 3.41 -15.61
CA PRO A 359 10.79 2.66 -16.64
C PRO A 359 11.28 1.32 -16.11
N GLU A 360 11.70 0.44 -17.01
CA GLU A 360 12.47 -0.74 -16.68
C GLU A 360 13.84 -0.33 -16.09
N PHE A 361 14.41 -1.21 -15.27
CA PHE A 361 15.73 -0.98 -14.70
C PHE A 361 16.80 -0.99 -15.80
N GLN A 362 17.37 0.18 -16.09
CA GLN A 362 18.25 0.39 -17.25
C GLN A 362 19.72 0.04 -16.98
N ILE A 363 20.07 -0.30 -15.74
CA ILE A 363 21.45 -0.60 -15.38
C ILE A 363 21.82 -2.00 -15.86
N ARG A 364 22.97 -2.09 -16.54
CA ARG A 364 23.48 -3.36 -17.04
C ARG A 364 24.02 -4.20 -15.87
N LEU A 365 23.25 -5.18 -15.46
CA LEU A 365 23.67 -6.18 -14.49
C LEU A 365 24.61 -7.21 -15.12
N PRO A 366 25.51 -7.84 -14.33
CA PRO A 366 26.28 -8.99 -14.80
C PRO A 366 25.35 -10.14 -15.24
N GLU A 367 25.87 -11.07 -16.07
CA GLU A 367 25.13 -12.24 -16.56
C GLU A 367 24.89 -13.27 -15.44
N GLN A 368 24.25 -12.85 -14.37
CA GLN A 368 23.81 -13.69 -13.25
C GLN A 368 22.28 -13.68 -13.21
N LYS A 369 21.69 -14.84 -13.48
CA LYS A 369 20.22 -15.03 -13.53
C LYS A 369 19.54 -14.49 -12.27
N GLN A 370 20.04 -14.85 -11.08
CA GLN A 370 19.47 -14.45 -9.79
C GLN A 370 19.38 -12.92 -9.63
N LEU A 371 20.45 -12.18 -9.99
CA LEU A 371 20.43 -10.72 -9.86
C LEU A 371 19.41 -10.07 -10.80
N ARG A 372 19.20 -10.63 -11.99
CA ARG A 372 18.14 -10.15 -12.89
C ARG A 372 16.76 -10.44 -12.34
N GLU A 373 16.52 -11.65 -11.86
CA GLU A 373 15.23 -12.03 -11.26
C GLU A 373 14.88 -11.17 -10.04
N ILE A 374 15.87 -10.87 -9.18
CA ILE A 374 15.70 -9.97 -8.05
C ILE A 374 15.40 -8.54 -8.54
N ALA A 375 16.13 -8.03 -9.53
CA ALA A 375 15.90 -6.69 -10.06
C ALA A 375 14.50 -6.56 -10.70
N ASP A 376 14.09 -7.54 -11.51
CA ASP A 376 12.77 -7.57 -12.15
C ASP A 376 11.65 -7.65 -11.09
N ALA A 377 11.84 -8.48 -10.06
CA ALA A 377 10.90 -8.58 -8.95
C ALA A 377 10.81 -7.27 -8.15
N ALA A 378 11.94 -6.59 -7.93
CA ALA A 378 11.98 -5.31 -7.24
C ALA A 378 11.30 -4.19 -8.05
N VAL A 379 11.48 -4.14 -9.38
CA VAL A 379 10.74 -3.20 -10.26
C VAL A 379 9.24 -3.43 -10.18
N ARG A 380 8.79 -4.70 -10.26
CA ARG A 380 7.36 -5.04 -10.13
C ARG A 380 6.83 -4.66 -8.76
N THR A 381 7.59 -4.91 -7.71
CA THR A 381 7.23 -4.53 -6.34
C THR A 381 7.10 -3.01 -6.20
N TYR A 382 8.07 -2.25 -6.69
CA TYR A 382 8.01 -0.79 -6.67
C TYR A 382 6.79 -0.26 -7.44
N ARG A 383 6.58 -0.72 -8.69
CA ARG A 383 5.47 -0.24 -9.54
C ARG A 383 4.10 -0.45 -8.92
N GLN A 384 3.92 -1.51 -8.13
CA GLN A 384 2.66 -1.83 -7.47
C GLN A 384 2.44 -1.04 -6.18
N ASN A 385 3.51 -0.50 -5.56
CA ASN A 385 3.47 0.13 -4.26
C ASN A 385 3.75 1.64 -4.26
N ALA A 386 4.22 2.22 -5.37
CA ALA A 386 4.54 3.64 -5.48
C ALA A 386 3.62 4.31 -6.51
N LEU A 387 2.37 4.58 -6.17
CA LEU A 387 1.38 5.14 -7.09
C LEU A 387 1.18 6.64 -6.87
N ASP A 388 0.44 6.97 -5.85
CA ASP A 388 0.09 8.31 -5.40
C ASP A 388 0.80 8.64 -4.08
N LEU A 389 1.27 7.61 -3.40
CA LEU A 389 2.12 7.61 -2.23
C LEU A 389 2.88 6.27 -2.18
N PHE A 390 3.80 6.14 -1.23
CA PHE A 390 4.45 4.86 -0.96
C PHE A 390 3.57 3.99 -0.07
N MET A 391 3.08 2.89 -0.62
CA MET A 391 2.32 1.89 0.13
C MET A 391 3.28 0.85 0.73
N ASP A 392 2.91 0.33 1.90
CA ASP A 392 3.54 -0.85 2.47
C ASP A 392 3.36 -2.06 1.55
N CYS A 393 2.11 -2.43 1.29
CA CYS A 393 1.74 -3.52 0.42
C CYS A 393 0.47 -3.20 -0.39
N PRO A 394 0.28 -3.79 -1.58
CA PRO A 394 -0.89 -3.52 -2.39
C PRO A 394 -2.07 -4.46 -2.07
N SER A 395 -1.86 -5.52 -1.28
CA SER A 395 -2.84 -6.56 -0.95
C SER A 395 -3.67 -6.23 0.29
N ARG A 396 -3.02 -6.20 1.45
CA ARG A 396 -3.68 -6.14 2.76
C ARG A 396 -4.12 -4.74 3.17
N GLU A 397 -3.22 -3.75 3.10
CA GLU A 397 -3.39 -2.43 3.71
C GLU A 397 -3.48 -1.28 2.70
N ARG A 398 -2.56 -1.24 1.73
CA ARG A 398 -2.39 -0.13 0.78
C ARG A 398 -2.12 1.22 1.48
N ALA A 399 -1.44 1.16 2.61
CA ALA A 399 -1.25 2.27 3.52
C ALA A 399 0.08 3.01 3.29
N GLY A 400 0.08 4.30 3.55
CA GLY A 400 1.28 5.15 3.46
C GLY A 400 2.08 5.12 4.76
N TRP A 401 2.78 4.02 5.04
CA TRP A 401 3.57 3.85 6.24
C TRP A 401 4.85 4.68 6.22
N LEU A 402 5.09 5.40 7.32
CA LEU A 402 6.41 5.96 7.62
C LEU A 402 7.40 4.83 7.89
N CYS A 403 8.69 5.09 7.71
CA CYS A 403 9.79 4.14 7.72
C CYS A 403 9.85 3.27 6.45
N ASP A 404 8.77 2.60 6.05
CA ASP A 404 8.66 1.91 4.76
C ASP A 404 9.00 2.84 3.60
N SER A 405 8.46 4.05 3.65
CA SER A 405 8.69 5.11 2.67
C SER A 405 10.16 5.49 2.52
N PHE A 406 10.92 5.53 3.60
CA PHE A 406 12.36 5.82 3.58
C PHE A 406 13.13 4.88 2.64
N PHE A 407 12.82 3.60 2.65
CA PHE A 407 13.45 2.61 1.78
C PHE A 407 12.90 2.67 0.36
N THR A 408 11.58 2.82 0.18
CA THR A 408 10.92 2.88 -1.13
C THR A 408 11.32 4.12 -1.92
N ALA A 409 11.52 5.27 -1.27
CA ALA A 409 11.95 6.53 -1.88
C ALA A 409 13.31 6.43 -2.59
N ARG A 410 14.22 5.62 -2.06
CA ARG A 410 15.52 5.34 -2.68
C ARG A 410 15.36 4.63 -4.03
N THR A 411 14.35 3.76 -4.14
CA THR A 411 14.02 3.06 -5.39
C THR A 411 13.41 4.02 -6.41
N GLU A 412 12.51 4.91 -6.01
CA GLU A 412 11.96 5.94 -6.91
C GLU A 412 13.09 6.69 -7.62
N HIS A 413 14.01 7.21 -6.83
CA HIS A 413 15.10 7.99 -7.36
C HIS A 413 16.05 7.14 -8.24
N ALA A 414 16.35 5.89 -7.85
CA ALA A 414 17.18 4.99 -8.64
C ALA A 414 16.56 4.61 -10.00
N LEU A 415 15.23 4.51 -10.09
CA LEU A 415 14.52 4.16 -11.33
C LEU A 415 14.22 5.38 -12.21
N THR A 416 13.80 6.48 -11.60
CA THR A 416 13.20 7.62 -12.33
C THR A 416 14.09 8.86 -12.37
N GLY A 417 15.07 8.96 -11.48
CA GLY A 417 15.85 10.16 -11.25
C GLY A 417 15.06 11.31 -10.61
N GLN A 418 13.86 11.01 -10.09
CA GLN A 418 12.93 11.99 -9.52
C GLN A 418 12.54 11.58 -8.09
N CYS A 419 11.89 12.48 -7.37
CA CYS A 419 11.36 12.29 -6.02
C CYS A 419 9.89 12.76 -5.97
N THR A 420 9.10 12.45 -6.97
CA THR A 420 7.75 13.02 -7.16
C THR A 420 6.75 12.38 -6.19
N VAL A 421 6.78 11.04 -6.08
CA VAL A 421 5.92 10.30 -5.15
C VAL A 421 6.36 10.57 -3.72
N GLU A 422 7.67 10.58 -3.45
CA GLU A 422 8.23 10.94 -2.14
C GLU A 422 7.78 12.32 -1.67
N LYS A 423 7.87 13.33 -2.54
CA LYS A 423 7.40 14.67 -2.24
C LYS A 423 5.92 14.71 -1.88
N ALA A 424 5.08 14.07 -2.70
CA ALA A 424 3.64 14.02 -2.48
C ALA A 424 3.27 13.27 -1.19
N PHE A 425 4.02 12.19 -0.87
CA PHE A 425 3.89 11.43 0.37
C PHE A 425 4.22 12.29 1.59
N LEU A 426 5.41 12.89 1.65
CA LEU A 426 5.85 13.73 2.76
C LEU A 426 4.96 14.98 2.91
N GLU A 427 4.49 15.57 1.81
CA GLU A 427 3.62 16.73 1.83
C GLU A 427 2.31 16.48 2.57
N ASN A 428 1.73 15.28 2.46
CA ASN A 428 0.50 14.95 3.19
C ASN A 428 0.67 15.14 4.70
N PHE A 429 1.83 14.81 5.29
CA PHE A 429 2.11 15.03 6.71
C PHE A 429 2.27 16.52 7.09
N LEU A 430 2.49 17.41 6.12
CA LEU A 430 2.64 18.84 6.35
C LEU A 430 1.32 19.61 6.19
N LEU A 431 0.36 19.09 5.44
CA LEU A 431 -0.91 19.75 5.12
C LEU A 431 -1.88 19.78 6.32
N ALA A 432 -1.86 18.76 7.17
CA ALA A 432 -2.70 18.71 8.36
C ALA A 432 -2.10 19.60 9.47
N GLU A 433 -2.91 20.45 10.10
CA GLU A 433 -2.47 21.22 11.26
C GLU A 433 -2.18 20.31 12.46
N ARG A 434 -3.09 19.38 12.72
CA ARG A 434 -2.95 18.32 13.74
C ARG A 434 -3.59 17.03 13.23
N PHE A 435 -3.22 15.93 13.84
CA PHE A 435 -3.79 14.62 13.54
C PHE A 435 -4.81 14.26 14.63
N ALA A 436 -6.03 13.93 14.22
CA ALA A 436 -7.08 13.50 15.14
C ALA A 436 -6.63 12.24 15.90
N HIS A 437 -7.03 12.16 17.17
CA HIS A 437 -6.76 11.03 18.05
C HIS A 437 -5.28 10.77 18.41
N LEU A 438 -4.35 11.65 17.99
CA LEU A 438 -2.93 11.57 18.35
C LEU A 438 -2.54 12.70 19.32
N PRO A 439 -1.52 12.49 20.16
CA PRO A 439 -0.93 13.55 20.97
C PRO A 439 -0.40 14.70 20.12
N ASP A 440 -0.41 15.91 20.68
CA ASP A 440 0.14 17.08 19.99
C ASP A 440 1.63 16.85 19.64
N GLY A 441 2.00 17.14 18.41
CA GLY A 441 3.35 16.96 17.88
C GLY A 441 3.63 15.57 17.30
N MET A 442 2.84 14.53 17.63
CA MET A 442 3.03 13.18 17.10
C MET A 442 2.55 13.08 15.65
N LEU A 443 3.19 12.21 14.87
CA LEU A 443 2.79 11.83 13.52
C LEU A 443 2.06 10.47 13.52
N PRO A 444 1.05 10.29 12.65
CA PRO A 444 0.47 8.97 12.42
C PRO A 444 1.51 8.02 11.83
N MET A 445 1.42 6.75 12.20
CA MET A 445 2.31 5.71 11.69
C MET A 445 2.14 5.48 10.19
N CYS A 446 0.90 5.65 9.66
CA CYS A 446 0.61 5.71 8.22
C CYS A 446 -0.40 6.82 7.90
N TYR A 447 -0.25 7.43 6.71
CA TYR A 447 -1.08 8.57 6.32
C TYR A 447 -1.12 8.76 4.78
N PRO A 448 -2.22 9.22 4.16
CA PRO A 448 -3.51 9.46 4.79
C PRO A 448 -4.23 8.15 5.13
N ALA A 449 -4.71 8.05 6.35
CA ALA A 449 -5.48 6.92 6.88
C ALA A 449 -6.29 7.40 8.09
N ASP A 450 -7.31 6.67 8.47
CA ASP A 450 -8.13 6.98 9.62
C ASP A 450 -7.85 6.04 10.79
N HIS A 451 -7.04 6.52 11.74
CA HIS A 451 -6.72 5.82 12.99
C HIS A 451 -7.62 6.29 14.13
N TYR A 452 -8.77 5.65 14.28
CA TYR A 452 -9.71 6.00 15.34
C TYR A 452 -9.35 5.45 16.72
N ASP A 453 -8.45 4.49 16.78
CA ASP A 453 -7.99 3.85 18.02
C ASP A 453 -6.85 4.62 18.71
N GLY A 454 -6.33 5.67 18.09
CA GLY A 454 -5.24 6.49 18.61
C GLY A 454 -3.90 5.76 18.71
N ASN A 455 -3.69 4.68 17.94
CA ASN A 455 -2.41 4.00 17.87
C ASN A 455 -1.41 4.76 17.00
N PHE A 456 -0.14 4.70 17.40
CA PHE A 456 0.99 5.23 16.63
C PHE A 456 2.28 4.48 16.99
N ILE A 457 3.29 4.64 16.15
CA ILE A 457 4.62 4.10 16.36
C ILE A 457 5.58 5.28 16.50
N PRO A 458 6.07 5.59 17.72
CA PRO A 458 6.95 6.74 17.92
C PRO A 458 8.25 6.65 17.11
N ASN A 459 8.77 5.44 16.88
CA ASN A 459 9.94 5.19 16.03
C ASN A 459 9.69 5.66 14.58
N TRP A 460 8.50 5.40 14.01
CA TRP A 460 8.14 5.79 12.64
C TRP A 460 8.11 7.31 12.46
N ALA A 461 7.63 8.02 13.47
CA ALA A 461 7.68 9.48 13.46
C ALA A 461 9.13 10.03 13.43
N MET A 462 10.07 9.33 14.06
CA MET A 462 11.49 9.71 13.97
C MET A 462 12.07 9.43 12.58
N TRP A 463 11.69 8.32 11.93
CA TRP A 463 12.11 8.00 10.56
C TRP A 463 11.66 9.04 9.54
N PHE A 464 10.53 9.73 9.75
CA PHE A 464 10.12 10.87 8.93
C PHE A 464 11.24 11.93 8.81
N VAL A 465 11.97 12.21 9.89
CA VAL A 465 13.06 13.21 9.88
C VAL A 465 14.28 12.70 9.11
N LEU A 466 14.57 11.41 9.16
CA LEU A 466 15.62 10.78 8.36
C LEU A 466 15.28 10.83 6.86
N GLU A 467 14.06 10.50 6.51
CA GLU A 467 13.56 10.56 5.13
C GLU A 467 13.58 11.99 4.59
N LEU A 468 13.17 12.97 5.41
CA LEU A 468 13.24 14.39 5.06
C LEU A 468 14.66 14.82 4.71
N GLU A 469 15.68 14.42 5.49
CA GLU A 469 17.09 14.73 5.18
C GLU A 469 17.50 14.13 3.83
N GLU A 470 17.15 12.88 3.57
CA GLU A 470 17.48 12.21 2.31
C GLU A 470 16.73 12.81 1.12
N TYR A 471 15.44 13.13 1.28
CA TYR A 471 14.67 13.84 0.26
C TYR A 471 15.35 15.15 -0.16
N ILE A 472 15.75 15.96 0.82
CA ILE A 472 16.43 17.24 0.54
C ILE A 472 17.77 17.01 -0.17
N LYS A 473 18.55 16.01 0.25
CA LYS A 473 19.82 15.66 -0.41
C LYS A 473 19.64 15.22 -1.86
N ARG A 474 18.58 14.47 -2.15
CA ARG A 474 18.27 13.97 -3.50
C ARG A 474 17.65 15.05 -4.39
N SER A 475 16.70 15.81 -3.88
CA SER A 475 15.91 16.78 -4.65
C SER A 475 16.51 18.19 -4.71
N GLY A 476 17.29 18.58 -3.71
CA GLY A 476 17.73 19.97 -3.52
C GLY A 476 16.63 20.91 -3.02
N ASP A 477 15.44 20.43 -2.63
CA ASP A 477 14.29 21.22 -2.22
C ASP A 477 14.42 21.73 -0.77
N CYS A 478 15.32 22.72 -0.57
CA CYS A 478 15.50 23.34 0.74
C CYS A 478 14.24 24.07 1.25
N ALA A 479 13.35 24.51 0.36
CA ALA A 479 12.11 25.17 0.76
C ALA A 479 11.15 24.18 1.47
N PHE A 480 11.20 22.90 1.09
CA PHE A 480 10.43 21.86 1.77
C PHE A 480 10.91 21.68 3.23
N ALA A 481 12.22 21.75 3.48
CA ALA A 481 12.76 21.70 4.84
C ALA A 481 12.19 22.80 5.74
N GLU A 482 12.09 24.02 5.24
CA GLU A 482 11.51 25.14 6.01
C GLU A 482 10.01 24.91 6.29
N ARG A 483 9.25 24.36 5.32
CA ARG A 483 7.84 23.98 5.53
C ARG A 483 7.69 22.88 6.60
N ALA A 484 8.63 21.95 6.67
CA ALA A 484 8.61 20.83 7.61
C ALA A 484 9.06 21.24 9.03
N LYS A 485 9.69 22.40 9.21
CA LYS A 485 10.32 22.81 10.46
C LYS A 485 9.41 22.71 11.68
N SER A 486 8.20 23.26 11.61
CA SER A 486 7.24 23.20 12.71
C SER A 486 6.87 21.77 13.09
N ARG A 487 6.78 20.88 12.10
CA ARG A 487 6.47 19.46 12.30
C ARG A 487 7.61 18.74 13.02
N VAL A 488 8.85 18.97 12.60
CA VAL A 488 10.05 18.38 13.22
C VAL A 488 10.22 18.85 14.67
N TYR A 489 10.05 20.16 14.94
CA TYR A 489 10.11 20.68 16.31
C TYR A 489 8.93 20.20 17.17
N GLY A 490 7.74 20.01 16.59
CA GLY A 490 6.61 19.39 17.28
C GLY A 490 6.93 17.97 17.77
N LEU A 491 7.60 17.16 16.95
CA LEU A 491 8.07 15.83 17.36
C LEU A 491 9.09 15.92 18.50
N ILE A 492 10.06 16.82 18.42
CA ILE A 492 11.07 17.01 19.48
C ILE A 492 10.39 17.40 20.79
N GLN A 493 9.38 18.27 20.74
CA GLN A 493 8.61 18.68 21.92
C GLN A 493 7.78 17.52 22.49
N TYR A 494 7.21 16.67 21.64
CA TYR A 494 6.50 15.47 22.10
C TYR A 494 7.43 14.51 22.85
N PHE A 495 8.67 14.29 22.38
CA PHE A 495 9.58 13.35 23.01
C PHE A 495 10.22 13.87 24.30
N ALA A 496 10.34 15.19 24.48
CA ALA A 496 11.02 15.79 25.62
C ALA A 496 10.52 15.33 27.00
N PRO A 497 9.22 15.16 27.28
CA PRO A 497 8.72 14.65 28.56
C PRO A 497 9.11 13.19 28.89
N PHE A 498 9.51 12.42 27.89
CA PHE A 498 9.91 11.02 28.05
C PHE A 498 11.40 10.86 28.37
N GLU A 499 12.17 11.95 28.37
CA GLU A 499 13.58 11.93 28.73
C GLU A 499 13.75 11.73 30.24
N ASN A 500 14.48 10.72 30.60
CA ASN A 500 14.82 10.45 32.02
C ASN A 500 16.04 11.26 32.48
N GLU A 501 16.51 10.99 33.71
CA GLU A 501 17.66 11.66 34.34
C GLU A 501 18.99 11.54 33.57
N TYR A 502 19.06 10.61 32.61
CA TYR A 502 20.22 10.41 31.72
C TYR A 502 20.03 11.03 30.32
N GLY A 503 18.85 11.60 30.06
CA GLY A 503 18.46 12.13 28.74
C GLY A 503 18.03 11.06 27.77
N LEU A 504 17.81 9.81 28.23
CA LEU A 504 17.32 8.70 27.42
C LEU A 504 15.78 8.71 27.41
N LEU A 505 15.19 8.42 26.26
CA LEU A 505 13.75 8.15 26.17
C LEU A 505 13.42 6.89 26.94
N GLU A 506 12.48 7.00 27.86
CA GLU A 506 12.03 5.90 28.72
C GLU A 506 10.49 5.84 28.71
N LYS A 507 9.94 4.62 28.63
CA LYS A 507 8.49 4.35 28.69
C LYS A 507 7.68 5.12 27.66
N LEU A 508 8.12 5.09 26.41
CA LEU A 508 7.35 5.65 25.30
C LEU A 508 5.97 5.00 25.22
N GLU A 509 5.01 5.79 24.80
CA GLU A 509 3.62 5.35 24.65
C GLU A 509 3.42 4.51 23.39
N LYS A 510 2.34 3.72 23.41
CA LYS A 510 1.81 2.94 22.31
C LYS A 510 2.79 1.88 21.78
N TRP A 511 2.95 1.74 20.48
CA TRP A 511 3.67 0.65 19.87
C TRP A 511 5.12 1.05 19.56
N VAL A 512 6.03 0.82 20.51
CA VAL A 512 7.47 0.93 20.22
C VAL A 512 7.85 -0.22 19.30
N PHE A 513 8.29 0.09 18.10
CA PHE A 513 8.63 -0.89 17.07
C PHE A 513 10.05 -0.70 16.56
N VAL A 514 10.84 -1.75 16.60
CA VAL A 514 12.24 -1.76 16.13
C VAL A 514 12.37 -2.56 14.85
N GLU A 515 11.86 -3.79 14.81
CA GLU A 515 11.94 -4.72 13.70
C GLU A 515 11.07 -5.97 13.93
N TRP A 516 10.70 -6.71 12.88
CA TRP A 516 10.00 -8.00 12.98
C TRP A 516 10.93 -9.16 13.43
N SER A 517 11.50 -9.06 14.63
CA SER A 517 12.35 -10.09 15.24
C SER A 517 12.31 -10.02 16.77
N ARG A 518 13.22 -10.73 17.46
CA ARG A 518 13.41 -10.64 18.90
C ARG A 518 13.59 -9.20 19.39
N ALA A 519 14.13 -8.31 18.57
CA ALA A 519 14.32 -6.89 18.90
C ALA A 519 13.00 -6.17 19.25
N ASN A 520 11.86 -6.74 18.88
CA ASN A 520 10.53 -6.16 19.13
C ASN A 520 9.74 -6.88 20.23
N ASP A 521 10.33 -7.88 20.88
CA ASP A 521 9.64 -8.59 21.96
C ASP A 521 9.36 -7.65 23.15
N PRO A 522 8.24 -7.84 23.85
CA PRO A 522 7.83 -6.94 24.93
C PRO A 522 8.87 -6.73 26.02
N ASP A 523 9.71 -7.74 26.27
CA ASP A 523 10.78 -7.65 27.27
C ASP A 523 12.05 -6.94 26.78
N VAL A 524 12.14 -6.66 25.47
CA VAL A 524 13.26 -5.95 24.82
C VAL A 524 12.92 -4.48 24.56
N VAL A 525 11.68 -4.17 24.20
CA VAL A 525 11.28 -2.78 23.92
C VAL A 525 10.86 -1.98 25.15
N GLN A 526 10.83 -2.62 26.34
CA GLN A 526 10.41 -2.00 27.60
C GLN A 526 11.39 -0.95 28.11
N ASP A 527 10.83 0.01 28.86
CA ASP A 527 11.48 1.10 29.57
C ASP A 527 12.43 1.89 28.67
N VAL A 528 13.74 1.68 28.74
CA VAL A 528 14.74 2.30 27.87
C VAL A 528 15.12 1.31 26.77
N ASN A 529 14.68 1.56 25.53
CA ASN A 529 15.12 0.80 24.35
C ASN A 529 16.26 1.54 23.65
N PHE A 530 17.43 0.94 23.52
CA PHE A 530 18.61 1.61 22.96
C PHE A 530 18.53 1.83 21.46
N PRO A 531 18.06 0.90 20.60
CA PRO A 531 17.81 1.21 19.18
C PRO A 531 16.93 2.44 18.97
N THR A 532 15.84 2.56 19.74
CA THR A 532 14.96 3.74 19.71
C THR A 532 15.71 5.02 20.13
N ASN A 533 16.55 4.95 21.15
CA ASN A 533 17.37 6.10 21.59
C ASN A 533 18.48 6.47 20.60
N MET A 534 19.05 5.51 19.89
CA MET A 534 20.00 5.75 18.79
C MET A 534 19.31 6.48 17.64
N LEU A 535 18.09 6.07 17.27
CA LEU A 535 17.25 6.73 16.27
C LEU A 535 16.89 8.16 16.72
N TYR A 536 16.51 8.35 17.99
CA TYR A 536 16.23 9.68 18.55
C TYR A 536 17.46 10.59 18.49
N ALA A 537 18.64 10.11 18.87
CA ALA A 537 19.88 10.87 18.77
C ALA A 537 20.17 11.28 17.32
N ARG A 538 19.93 10.39 16.35
CA ARG A 538 20.08 10.69 14.92
C ARG A 538 19.07 11.73 14.44
N MET A 539 17.81 11.61 14.84
CA MET A 539 16.77 12.60 14.54
C MET A 539 17.16 14.00 15.04
N LEU A 540 17.63 14.12 16.30
CA LEU A 540 18.11 15.39 16.86
C LEU A 540 19.30 15.96 16.07
N GLN A 541 20.24 15.10 15.68
CA GLN A 541 21.40 15.49 14.88
C GLN A 541 20.97 16.05 13.52
N ILE A 542 20.04 15.39 12.85
CA ILE A 542 19.52 15.84 11.56
C ILE A 542 18.80 17.17 11.71
N ALA A 543 17.90 17.30 12.68
CA ALA A 543 17.19 18.55 12.94
C ALA A 543 18.17 19.70 13.25
N GLY A 544 19.20 19.44 14.06
CA GLY A 544 20.26 20.41 14.37
C GLY A 544 21.02 20.88 13.12
N ARG A 545 21.31 19.98 12.18
CA ARG A 545 21.96 20.34 10.90
C ARG A 545 21.02 21.10 9.97
N LEU A 546 19.80 20.61 9.78
CA LEU A 546 18.84 21.22 8.86
C LEU A 546 18.47 22.64 9.24
N TYR A 547 18.36 22.91 10.54
CA TYR A 547 17.88 24.21 11.04
C TYR A 547 18.94 25.07 11.74
N GLY A 548 20.20 24.64 11.74
CA GLY A 548 21.31 25.35 12.36
C GLY A 548 21.19 25.45 13.89
N ASP A 549 20.60 24.47 14.54
CA ASP A 549 20.36 24.44 16.00
C ASP A 549 21.49 23.68 16.71
N SER A 550 22.47 24.43 17.24
CA SER A 550 23.62 23.86 17.94
C SER A 550 23.24 23.14 19.22
N ALA A 551 22.14 23.53 19.90
CA ALA A 551 21.71 22.88 21.14
C ALA A 551 21.21 21.45 20.85
N LEU A 552 20.53 21.22 19.72
CA LEU A 552 20.14 19.89 19.29
C LEU A 552 21.35 19.02 18.92
N LEU A 553 22.39 19.60 18.30
CA LEU A 553 23.63 18.90 18.00
C LEU A 553 24.36 18.45 19.26
N GLU A 554 24.50 19.34 20.23
CA GLU A 554 25.11 19.04 21.53
C GLU A 554 24.31 17.97 22.28
N LYS A 555 22.99 18.09 22.29
CA LYS A 555 22.09 17.12 22.91
C LYS A 555 22.24 15.73 22.28
N SER A 556 22.26 15.65 20.95
CA SER A 556 22.48 14.41 20.20
C SER A 556 23.81 13.76 20.56
N GLN A 557 24.90 14.54 20.57
CA GLN A 557 26.24 14.03 20.91
C GLN A 557 26.28 13.45 22.34
N LYS A 558 25.74 14.19 23.31
CA LYS A 558 25.67 13.75 24.70
C LYS A 558 24.84 12.49 24.86
N LEU A 559 23.71 12.41 24.15
CA LEU A 559 22.85 11.21 24.18
C LEU A 559 23.57 9.98 23.62
N GLN A 560 24.30 10.14 22.49
CA GLN A 560 25.11 9.06 21.92
C GLN A 560 26.22 8.60 22.87
N GLU A 561 26.85 9.50 23.60
CA GLU A 561 27.85 9.18 24.63
C GLU A 561 27.21 8.37 25.77
N THR A 562 26.05 8.79 26.24
CA THR A 562 25.28 8.06 27.28
C THR A 562 24.92 6.65 26.81
N ILE A 563 24.43 6.50 25.57
CA ILE A 563 24.10 5.19 25.00
C ILE A 563 25.33 4.28 24.96
N ARG A 564 26.50 4.78 24.49
CA ARG A 564 27.75 4.01 24.47
C ARG A 564 28.15 3.50 25.85
N GLN A 565 28.03 4.36 26.87
CA GLN A 565 28.43 4.04 28.24
C GLN A 565 27.50 2.99 28.88
N ARG A 566 26.20 3.01 28.55
CA ARG A 566 25.20 2.18 29.22
C ARG A 566 24.85 0.89 28.46
N SER A 567 24.89 0.94 27.13
CA SER A 567 24.50 -0.19 26.30
C SER A 567 25.69 -1.11 25.95
N PHE A 568 26.92 -0.60 25.80
CA PHE A 568 28.04 -1.44 25.39
C PHE A 568 28.61 -2.25 26.54
N ASN A 569 28.53 -3.60 26.44
CA ASN A 569 28.96 -4.52 27.49
C ASN A 569 30.44 -4.99 27.37
N GLY A 570 31.20 -4.41 26.43
CA GLY A 570 32.57 -4.81 26.11
C GLY A 570 32.72 -5.62 24.83
N LEU A 571 31.64 -6.24 24.35
CA LEU A 571 31.58 -7.02 23.11
C LEU A 571 30.48 -6.51 22.16
N PHE A 572 29.28 -6.26 22.68
CA PHE A 572 28.08 -5.88 21.95
C PHE A 572 27.34 -4.74 22.63
N PHE A 573 26.55 -4.00 21.87
CA PHE A 573 25.51 -3.13 22.40
C PHE A 573 24.31 -3.97 22.81
N THR A 574 23.82 -3.77 24.03
CA THR A 574 22.59 -4.39 24.55
C THR A 574 21.38 -3.59 24.11
N ASP A 575 20.22 -4.24 24.00
CA ASP A 575 19.02 -3.63 23.44
C ASP A 575 18.27 -2.71 24.40
N ASN A 576 18.34 -2.96 25.72
CA ASN A 576 17.51 -2.21 26.67
C ASN A 576 18.05 -2.18 28.11
N GLU A 577 17.47 -1.25 28.88
CA GLU A 577 17.51 -1.25 30.34
C GLU A 577 16.10 -1.18 30.90
N ARG A 578 15.90 -1.81 32.04
CA ARG A 578 14.63 -1.85 32.77
C ARG A 578 14.68 -1.00 34.04
N ARG A 579 13.60 -0.28 34.31
CA ARG A 579 13.47 0.51 35.55
C ARG A 579 13.08 -0.38 36.70
N THR A 580 13.96 -0.46 37.73
CA THR A 580 13.73 -1.15 38.97
C THR A 580 13.62 -0.16 40.13
N ALA A 581 13.40 -0.65 41.35
CA ALA A 581 13.45 0.15 42.57
C ALA A 581 14.85 0.73 42.87
N HIS A 582 15.90 0.15 42.29
CA HIS A 582 17.30 0.53 42.49
C HIS A 582 17.88 1.36 41.35
N GLY A 583 17.08 1.67 40.31
CA GLY A 583 17.50 2.42 39.11
C GLY A 583 17.30 1.62 37.83
N LEU A 584 18.04 1.98 36.80
CA LEU A 584 18.04 1.26 35.52
C LEU A 584 19.02 0.07 35.61
N GLU A 585 18.54 -1.10 35.22
CA GLU A 585 19.30 -2.35 35.20
C GLU A 585 19.29 -2.94 33.78
N ASN A 586 20.46 -3.39 33.33
CA ASN A 586 20.62 -4.00 32.00
C ASN A 586 20.33 -5.51 32.08
N PRO A 587 19.30 -6.04 31.42
CA PRO A 587 18.96 -7.46 31.45
C PRO A 587 19.87 -8.32 30.54
N GLY A 588 20.72 -7.70 29.70
CA GLY A 588 21.64 -8.41 28.82
C GLY A 588 21.03 -8.89 27.50
N ASN A 589 19.87 -8.37 27.10
CA ASN A 589 19.31 -8.66 25.78
C ASN A 589 20.21 -8.12 24.68
N ILE A 590 20.52 -8.94 23.67
CA ILE A 590 21.41 -8.58 22.57
C ILE A 590 20.81 -9.08 21.26
N THR A 591 20.61 -8.17 20.29
CA THR A 591 20.18 -8.49 18.95
C THR A 591 21.17 -7.99 17.89
N GLU A 592 21.19 -8.60 16.71
CA GLU A 592 21.92 -8.07 15.55
C GLU A 592 21.42 -6.68 15.18
N VAL A 593 20.11 -6.46 15.30
CA VAL A 593 19.44 -5.20 14.96
C VAL A 593 20.01 -4.05 15.76
N CYS A 594 20.23 -4.23 17.06
CA CYS A 594 20.85 -3.21 17.90
C CYS A 594 22.24 -2.83 17.40
N GLN A 595 23.05 -3.80 16.93
CA GLN A 595 24.38 -3.50 16.38
C GLN A 595 24.26 -2.72 15.07
N TYR A 596 23.32 -3.08 14.18
CA TYR A 596 23.08 -2.35 12.93
C TYR A 596 22.63 -0.91 13.20
N TYR A 597 21.71 -0.71 14.13
CA TYR A 597 21.32 0.64 14.58
C TYR A 597 22.50 1.43 15.14
N ALA A 598 23.35 0.81 15.96
CA ALA A 598 24.51 1.49 16.56
C ALA A 598 25.45 2.09 15.49
N PHE A 599 25.77 1.33 14.46
CA PHE A 599 26.62 1.82 13.38
C PHE A 599 25.89 2.78 12.43
N PHE A 600 24.66 2.47 12.03
CA PHE A 600 23.89 3.28 11.08
C PHE A 600 23.49 4.65 11.67
N MET A 601 23.09 4.69 12.93
CA MET A 601 22.73 5.96 13.61
C MET A 601 23.94 6.77 14.08
N GLY A 602 25.17 6.24 13.95
CA GLY A 602 26.40 6.92 14.31
C GLY A 602 26.74 6.86 15.81
N THR A 603 26.11 5.98 16.55
CA THR A 603 26.48 5.67 17.94
C THR A 603 27.81 4.93 17.99
N ALA A 604 28.02 3.99 17.06
CA ALA A 604 29.27 3.25 16.89
C ALA A 604 30.04 3.69 15.64
N ASP A 605 31.37 3.54 15.68
CA ASP A 605 32.28 3.75 14.55
C ASP A 605 33.26 2.56 14.48
N LYS A 606 33.52 2.04 13.29
CA LYS A 606 34.38 0.85 13.07
C LYS A 606 35.82 1.03 13.56
N ARG A 607 36.30 2.28 13.70
CA ARG A 607 37.64 2.58 14.24
C ARG A 607 37.68 2.45 15.75
N ILE A 608 36.54 2.65 16.42
CA ILE A 608 36.41 2.56 17.89
C ILE A 608 36.01 1.13 18.29
N TYR A 609 35.17 0.47 17.47
CA TYR A 609 34.65 -0.88 17.73
C TYR A 609 35.04 -1.87 16.60
N PRO A 610 36.34 -2.07 16.31
CA PRO A 610 36.80 -2.88 15.17
C PRO A 610 36.41 -4.35 15.28
N GLU A 611 36.43 -4.94 16.46
CA GLU A 611 36.08 -6.35 16.68
C GLU A 611 34.58 -6.59 16.48
N LEU A 612 33.74 -5.70 16.98
CA LEU A 612 32.30 -5.73 16.75
C LEU A 612 31.99 -5.56 15.25
N TRP A 613 32.68 -4.64 14.56
CA TRP A 613 32.53 -4.43 13.13
C TRP A 613 32.88 -5.70 12.32
N GLN A 614 33.98 -6.36 12.66
CA GLN A 614 34.37 -7.63 12.02
C GLN A 614 33.33 -8.71 12.27
N THR A 615 32.80 -8.79 13.50
CA THR A 615 31.73 -9.74 13.83
C THR A 615 30.48 -9.46 13.01
N LEU A 616 30.06 -8.20 12.91
CA LEU A 616 28.92 -7.77 12.09
C LEU A 616 29.10 -8.19 10.63
N VAL A 617 30.27 -7.94 10.03
CA VAL A 617 30.50 -8.25 8.61
C VAL A 617 30.58 -9.76 8.36
N GLN A 618 31.27 -10.51 9.23
CA GLN A 618 31.66 -11.90 8.95
C GLN A 618 30.71 -12.95 9.53
N LYS A 619 30.03 -12.65 10.65
CA LYS A 619 29.28 -13.62 11.42
C LYS A 619 27.77 -13.39 11.43
N PHE A 620 27.29 -12.18 11.09
CA PHE A 620 25.89 -11.81 11.08
C PHE A 620 25.29 -11.85 9.68
N GLY A 621 23.96 -11.69 9.59
CA GLY A 621 23.19 -11.64 8.36
C GLY A 621 22.59 -12.97 7.94
N PRO A 622 21.99 -13.07 6.73
CA PRO A 622 21.21 -14.23 6.28
C PRO A 622 21.98 -15.56 6.25
N HIS A 623 23.31 -15.50 6.13
CA HIS A 623 24.18 -16.67 6.11
C HIS A 623 24.68 -17.13 7.47
N ARG A 624 24.19 -16.51 8.54
CA ARG A 624 24.66 -16.81 9.88
C ARG A 624 24.41 -18.28 10.23
N ALA A 625 25.47 -18.98 10.65
CA ALA A 625 25.33 -20.33 11.19
C ALA A 625 24.53 -20.29 12.50
N ALA A 626 23.65 -21.28 12.69
CA ALA A 626 22.74 -21.32 13.85
C ALA A 626 23.44 -21.32 15.22
N ASP A 627 24.67 -21.84 15.28
CA ASP A 627 25.52 -21.88 16.47
C ASP A 627 26.46 -20.67 16.61
N CYS A 628 26.44 -19.77 15.64
CA CYS A 628 27.27 -18.55 15.65
C CYS A 628 26.64 -17.49 16.56
N CYS A 629 27.40 -17.03 17.55
CA CYS A 629 26.97 -16.00 18.50
C CYS A 629 25.58 -16.32 19.14
N PRO A 630 25.45 -17.43 19.89
CA PRO A 630 24.14 -17.91 20.39
C PRO A 630 23.43 -16.93 21.32
N ASP A 631 24.18 -16.03 21.95
CA ASP A 631 23.64 -14.99 22.86
C ASP A 631 23.10 -13.76 22.10
N VAL A 632 23.27 -13.68 20.78
CA VAL A 632 22.81 -12.58 19.95
C VAL A 632 21.66 -13.04 19.07
N ALA A 633 20.46 -12.50 19.23
CA ALA A 633 19.32 -12.86 18.42
C ALA A 633 19.48 -12.33 16.97
N PRO A 634 19.11 -13.13 15.94
CA PRO A 634 19.25 -12.73 14.55
C PRO A 634 18.30 -11.58 14.18
N ALA A 635 18.66 -10.84 13.13
CA ALA A 635 17.82 -9.87 12.47
C ALA A 635 16.83 -10.53 11.49
N ASN A 636 15.84 -9.73 11.05
CA ASN A 636 14.96 -10.05 9.95
C ASN A 636 15.22 -9.06 8.78
N ALA A 637 14.52 -9.22 7.65
CA ALA A 637 14.68 -8.37 6.48
C ALA A 637 14.47 -6.90 6.82
N PHE A 638 13.34 -6.61 7.33
CA PHE A 638 12.90 -5.26 7.67
C PHE A 638 13.06 -5.04 9.18
N ILE A 639 13.94 -4.26 9.63
CA ILE A 639 14.81 -3.19 9.14
C ILE A 639 16.27 -3.65 9.12
N GLY A 640 16.60 -4.62 9.97
CA GLY A 640 17.95 -5.01 10.32
C GLY A 640 18.80 -5.34 9.11
N ASP A 641 18.38 -6.31 8.28
CA ASP A 641 19.16 -6.67 7.09
C ASP A 641 19.26 -5.53 6.08
N TYR A 642 18.29 -4.61 6.03
CA TYR A 642 18.38 -3.45 5.15
C TYR A 642 19.45 -2.44 5.62
N LEU A 643 19.53 -2.19 6.92
CA LEU A 643 20.63 -1.38 7.48
C LEU A 643 21.98 -2.08 7.30
N ARG A 644 22.01 -3.42 7.42
CA ARG A 644 23.22 -4.20 7.15
C ARG A 644 23.71 -4.00 5.71
N LEU A 645 22.84 -4.06 4.70
CA LEU A 645 23.23 -3.84 3.31
C LEU A 645 23.88 -2.46 3.11
N GLU A 646 23.34 -1.42 3.75
CA GLU A 646 23.95 -0.09 3.71
C GLU A 646 25.32 -0.05 4.35
N LEU A 647 25.46 -0.64 5.53
CA LEU A 647 26.73 -0.70 6.24
C LEU A 647 27.80 -1.47 5.43
N LEU A 648 27.43 -2.57 4.81
CA LEU A 648 28.31 -3.34 3.92
C LEU A 648 28.73 -2.52 2.70
N TYR A 649 27.80 -1.78 2.08
CA TYR A 649 28.12 -0.91 0.95
C TYR A 649 29.10 0.20 1.35
N LEU A 650 28.85 0.89 2.45
CA LEU A 650 29.72 1.97 2.96
C LEU A 650 31.12 1.50 3.34
N ASP A 651 31.28 0.23 3.69
CA ASP A 651 32.58 -0.40 3.98
C ASP A 651 33.25 -1.02 2.75
N GLY A 652 32.63 -0.95 1.57
CA GLY A 652 33.17 -1.53 0.34
C GLY A 652 33.06 -3.05 0.27
N GLN A 653 32.25 -3.69 1.12
CA GLN A 653 32.04 -5.14 1.17
C GLN A 653 31.03 -5.61 0.10
N THR A 654 31.26 -5.21 -1.16
CA THR A 654 30.32 -5.43 -2.27
C THR A 654 29.99 -6.90 -2.50
N GLU A 655 30.96 -7.79 -2.41
CA GLU A 655 30.75 -9.23 -2.61
C GLU A 655 29.82 -9.80 -1.54
N LYS A 656 30.03 -9.41 -0.27
CA LYS A 656 29.20 -9.85 0.84
C LYS A 656 27.78 -9.30 0.72
N LEU A 657 27.62 -8.04 0.35
CA LEU A 657 26.33 -7.43 0.07
C LEU A 657 25.56 -8.20 -1.00
N LEU A 658 26.21 -8.51 -2.13
CA LEU A 658 25.57 -9.26 -3.22
C LEU A 658 25.25 -10.72 -2.83
N GLN A 659 26.02 -11.30 -1.93
CA GLN A 659 25.74 -12.61 -1.38
C GLN A 659 24.48 -12.54 -0.50
N ASP A 660 24.39 -11.59 0.42
CA ASP A 660 23.24 -11.41 1.30
C ASP A 660 21.97 -11.11 0.50
N LEU A 661 22.04 -10.24 -0.53
CA LEU A 661 20.93 -9.98 -1.46
C LEU A 661 20.41 -11.26 -2.13
N LYS A 662 21.30 -12.09 -2.66
CA LYS A 662 20.90 -13.32 -3.34
C LYS A 662 20.27 -14.33 -2.40
N GLU A 663 20.84 -14.50 -1.22
CA GLU A 663 20.32 -15.44 -0.23
C GLU A 663 18.91 -15.07 0.20
N TYR A 664 18.70 -13.80 0.47
CA TYR A 664 17.43 -13.33 1.05
C TYR A 664 16.31 -13.22 -0.01
N PHE A 665 16.60 -12.62 -1.17
CA PHE A 665 15.57 -12.21 -2.12
C PHE A 665 15.34 -13.18 -3.30
N THR A 666 16.26 -14.11 -3.58
CA THR A 666 16.05 -15.08 -4.67
C THR A 666 14.81 -15.94 -4.45
N PRO A 667 14.58 -16.53 -3.25
CA PRO A 667 13.40 -17.36 -3.02
C PRO A 667 12.07 -16.61 -3.22
N MET A 668 12.03 -15.33 -2.87
CA MET A 668 10.85 -14.48 -3.06
C MET A 668 10.61 -14.23 -4.55
N ALA A 669 11.65 -13.80 -5.27
CA ALA A 669 11.60 -13.51 -6.71
C ALA A 669 11.18 -14.74 -7.54
N GLU A 670 11.72 -15.92 -7.24
CA GLU A 670 11.37 -17.17 -7.92
C GLU A 670 9.93 -17.62 -7.64
N ARG A 671 9.45 -17.43 -6.41
CA ARG A 671 8.14 -17.93 -6.00
C ARG A 671 6.98 -17.06 -6.51
N THR A 672 7.11 -15.74 -6.42
CA THR A 672 6.00 -14.81 -6.74
C THR A 672 6.34 -13.78 -7.82
N GLY A 673 7.60 -13.61 -8.17
CA GLY A 673 8.05 -12.54 -9.08
C GLY A 673 7.98 -11.15 -8.45
N THR A 674 7.80 -11.06 -7.12
CA THR A 674 7.77 -9.85 -6.30
C THR A 674 8.59 -10.07 -5.03
N LEU A 675 8.91 -8.99 -4.30
CA LEU A 675 9.66 -9.07 -3.04
C LEU A 675 8.73 -8.83 -1.85
N TRP A 676 8.97 -9.51 -0.74
CA TRP A 676 8.05 -9.71 0.36
C TRP A 676 8.36 -8.82 1.57
N GLU A 677 7.45 -8.80 2.53
CA GLU A 677 7.61 -8.11 3.81
C GLU A 677 8.74 -8.73 4.66
N HIS A 678 8.82 -10.06 4.69
CA HIS A 678 9.90 -10.84 5.29
C HIS A 678 9.98 -12.22 4.64
N ASP A 679 10.90 -13.06 5.07
CA ASP A 679 11.19 -14.36 4.45
C ASP A 679 10.06 -15.41 4.55
N GLN A 680 9.03 -15.15 5.37
CA GLN A 680 7.91 -16.06 5.58
C GLN A 680 6.67 -15.66 4.78
N PRO A 681 5.92 -16.64 4.22
CA PRO A 681 4.70 -16.38 3.46
C PRO A 681 3.49 -16.01 4.32
N SER A 682 3.65 -15.89 5.62
CA SER A 682 2.63 -15.42 6.58
C SER A 682 2.34 -13.93 6.50
N ALA A 683 3.12 -13.19 5.70
CA ALA A 683 2.96 -11.77 5.45
C ALA A 683 2.67 -11.49 3.97
N SER A 684 2.66 -10.20 3.57
CA SER A 684 2.48 -9.78 2.17
C SER A 684 3.61 -10.28 1.29
N CYS A 685 3.26 -10.86 0.15
CA CYS A 685 4.23 -11.31 -0.87
C CYS A 685 4.58 -10.21 -1.89
N CYS A 686 4.20 -8.96 -1.64
CA CYS A 686 4.58 -7.78 -2.42
C CYS A 686 4.65 -6.58 -1.48
N HIS A 687 5.85 -6.20 -1.01
CA HIS A 687 5.99 -5.14 -0.02
C HIS A 687 6.94 -4.04 -0.50
N GLY A 688 6.47 -2.78 -0.48
CA GLY A 688 7.10 -1.64 -1.15
C GLY A 688 8.56 -1.43 -0.77
N PHE A 689 8.87 -1.47 0.51
CA PHE A 689 10.22 -1.26 1.01
C PHE A 689 11.25 -2.29 0.49
N ALA A 690 10.83 -3.52 0.21
CA ALA A 690 11.74 -4.55 -0.29
C ALA A 690 12.32 -4.21 -1.67
N SER A 691 11.68 -3.31 -2.42
CA SER A 691 12.20 -2.81 -3.69
C SER A 691 13.53 -2.07 -3.57
N HIS A 692 13.94 -1.64 -2.36
CA HIS A 692 15.16 -0.86 -2.13
C HIS A 692 16.44 -1.58 -2.58
N VAL A 693 16.39 -2.88 -2.82
CA VAL A 693 17.52 -3.63 -3.40
C VAL A 693 17.99 -3.06 -4.74
N LEU A 694 17.09 -2.41 -5.50
CA LEU A 694 17.44 -1.70 -6.74
C LEU A 694 18.40 -0.54 -6.49
N TYR A 695 18.28 0.16 -5.36
CA TYR A 695 19.20 1.23 -4.99
C TYR A 695 20.63 0.70 -4.86
N TRP A 696 20.83 -0.45 -4.24
CA TRP A 696 22.16 -1.05 -4.09
C TRP A 696 22.70 -1.55 -5.42
N LEU A 697 21.87 -2.20 -6.24
CA LEU A 697 22.26 -2.61 -7.58
C LEU A 697 22.64 -1.40 -8.46
N ALA A 698 21.91 -0.29 -8.33
CA ALA A 698 22.24 0.96 -9.01
C ALA A 698 23.57 1.55 -8.53
N LYS A 699 23.83 1.51 -7.23
CA LYS A 699 25.10 2.01 -6.64
C LYS A 699 26.30 1.15 -7.06
N ILE A 700 26.14 -0.15 -7.19
CA ILE A 700 27.22 -1.08 -7.52
C ILE A 700 27.52 -1.10 -9.02
N TYR A 701 26.50 -1.13 -9.87
CA TYR A 701 26.63 -1.35 -11.31
C TYR A 701 26.32 -0.12 -12.17
N GLY A 702 25.81 0.97 -11.57
CA GLY A 702 25.53 2.21 -12.29
C GLY A 702 26.80 2.86 -12.82
N THR A 703 26.71 3.50 -13.99
CA THR A 703 27.81 4.34 -14.53
C THR A 703 27.91 5.64 -13.77
N GLU A 704 29.07 6.33 -13.83
CA GLU A 704 29.31 7.63 -13.15
C GLU A 704 28.24 8.70 -13.43
N LYS A 705 27.50 8.59 -14.53
CA LYS A 705 26.37 9.48 -14.84
C LYS A 705 25.10 9.18 -14.02
N THR A 706 25.00 8.01 -13.43
CA THR A 706 23.95 7.61 -12.47
C THR A 706 24.43 7.67 -11.03
N GLN A 707 25.74 7.89 -10.78
CA GLN A 707 26.26 8.22 -9.46
C GLN A 707 25.95 9.68 -9.18
N TYR A 708 24.90 9.90 -8.43
CA TYR A 708 24.42 11.23 -8.07
C TYR A 708 25.51 12.00 -7.32
N ALA A 709 25.71 13.26 -7.70
CA ALA A 709 26.45 14.25 -6.94
C ALA A 709 25.81 14.41 -5.56
N GLY A 710 26.37 13.77 -4.55
CA GLY A 710 25.84 13.80 -3.18
C GLY A 710 26.51 12.75 -2.30
N ALA A 711 27.84 12.78 -2.20
CA ALA A 711 28.57 12.17 -1.10
C ALA A 711 28.55 13.12 0.12
#